data_872d947dfec10e1d002cca329cb292e2
#
_entry.id   872d947dfec10e1d002cca329cb292e2
#
_cell.length_a   1.000
_cell.length_b   1.000
_cell.length_c   1.000
_cell.angle_alpha   90.00
_cell.angle_beta   90.00
_cell.angle_gamma   90.00
#
_symmetry.space_group_name_H-M   'P 1'
#
loop_
_entity.id
_entity.type
_entity.pdbx_description
1 polymer ?
#
loop_
_entity_poly.entity_id
_entity_poly.type
_entity_poly.pdbx_seq_one_letter_code
_entity_poly.pdbx_strand_id
1 'polypeptide(L)'
;MPLNRFFSQCCFFLIAGFSAAQSVPNSSSLVLEEIMKGNEFIGHQPENIRWSIDGKKIYFDWNPKNEPGNSTYEFEPALKGSKPILSDPKTILEYDQTQSSYSDQYQIIGGSLTRYDKNSNQFTRIYSTTSDLHSIQRSNDPKTVYFQSGSNIFAYNRGLGNILQLTDFRSGEGSEKKSDSTYLMKQQTELFEFIRDQNERTAWRKSKEIKLFRDVTPFYIGKDQIEQIQVSPNGRFVSFRLSDYPNSAETKVEHHISSKGYTYSSNARAKVGEEEPTHRLGILNMEKDTVYFVDLSKLTDIRKKPEYLNDTLPYSNDRKVVMHSLKFNKSSDQAVCDIRSYDNKDRWIILIDLITGNFTEIERQHDEAWIGGPGISGWNTEEGTLGWLNDNQTVYFQSEKTGYSHIYLYQTSPLIKTIQRTTAFTEGSWEIYNVSLSKDGKYFYVNANRSHLGNRDFLKMEIASRKIFPVMSNEGYHDVSLSPDEKTLAIRFSDKNTPWELYTAVNTANATKTRITYSTTKQFNAYQWRKPEVITFKGSDGKDVYARLYQPQIAQKNTAAVIFVHGAGYLQNAHNYWSNYYREFMFHNLLVDNGFTVLDIDYRASEGYGRDYRTAIYRHMGGRDLQDHLDGKDYLVSLGIDSNRIGIYGGSYGGFITLMAMLSTPGEFPCGAALRSVTDWAHYNHEYTSNILNYPDTDPEAYRKSSPIYFADNLQGKLVMLHGMVDDNVQFQDVVRLSQRFIELHKTNWDLAVFPVEAHGFRESYSWNDE
;
A
#
# COMPACT_ATOMS: atom_id res chain seq x y z
N MET A 1 -24.36 -8.92 31.98
CA MET A 1 -23.73 -8.25 33.15
C MET A 1 -23.10 -6.99 32.64
N PRO A 2 -23.28 -5.83 33.24
CA PRO A 2 -22.86 -4.58 32.61
C PRO A 2 -21.33 -4.46 32.58
N LEU A 3 -20.79 -4.13 31.41
CA LEU A 3 -19.39 -3.80 31.13
C LEU A 3 -18.77 -2.82 32.16
N ASN A 4 -19.58 -1.94 32.72
CA ASN A 4 -19.18 -0.98 33.74
C ASN A 4 -18.47 -1.56 34.99
N ARG A 5 -18.55 -2.85 35.26
CA ARG A 5 -17.86 -3.43 36.42
C ARG A 5 -16.39 -3.82 36.17
N PHE A 6 -16.00 -4.09 34.91
CA PHE A 6 -14.63 -4.51 34.62
C PHE A 6 -13.72 -3.31 34.36
N PHE A 7 -14.18 -2.37 33.55
CA PHE A 7 -13.49 -1.07 33.41
C PHE A 7 -13.34 -0.38 34.77
N SER A 8 -14.41 -0.49 35.62
CA SER A 8 -14.34 -0.05 37.01
C SER A 8 -13.22 -0.77 37.79
N GLN A 9 -12.92 -2.05 37.57
CA GLN A 9 -11.89 -2.74 38.35
C GLN A 9 -10.46 -2.56 37.84
N CYS A 10 -10.22 -2.49 36.53
CA CYS A 10 -8.90 -2.10 36.00
C CYS A 10 -8.64 -0.60 36.14
N CYS A 11 -9.66 0.24 35.91
CA CYS A 11 -9.57 1.69 36.15
C CYS A 11 -9.74 2.08 37.63
N PHE A 12 -10.54 1.34 38.46
CA PHE A 12 -10.76 1.68 39.87
C PHE A 12 -9.54 1.37 40.75
N PHE A 13 -8.69 0.40 40.46
CA PHE A 13 -7.40 0.29 41.17
C PHE A 13 -6.44 1.44 40.84
N LEU A 14 -6.63 2.10 39.68
CA LEU A 14 -5.90 3.30 39.31
C LEU A 14 -6.60 4.61 39.79
N ILE A 15 -7.93 4.58 40.01
CA ILE A 15 -8.75 5.76 40.42
C ILE A 15 -9.02 5.80 41.91
N ALA A 16 -8.92 4.68 42.68
CA ALA A 16 -9.15 4.65 44.10
C ALA A 16 -8.10 5.39 44.96
N GLY A 17 -7.13 6.06 44.31
CA GLY A 17 -6.20 6.99 44.93
C GLY A 17 -6.61 8.47 44.90
N PHE A 18 -7.79 8.80 44.35
CA PHE A 18 -8.30 10.19 44.34
C PHE A 18 -8.92 10.58 45.69
N SER A 19 -8.09 10.84 46.69
CA SER A 19 -8.48 11.64 47.85
C SER A 19 -7.71 12.97 47.77
N ALA A 20 -8.48 14.02 47.42
CA ALA A 20 -8.22 15.42 47.66
C ALA A 20 -6.82 15.97 47.28
N ALA A 21 -6.61 16.24 46.01
CA ALA A 21 -5.76 17.36 45.61
C ALA A 21 -6.65 18.49 45.08
N GLN A 22 -6.56 19.68 45.67
CA GLN A 22 -7.26 20.87 45.22
C GLN A 22 -6.92 21.15 43.75
N SER A 23 -7.93 21.09 42.88
CA SER A 23 -7.81 21.38 41.45
C SER A 23 -7.50 22.85 41.22
N VAL A 24 -6.36 23.10 40.57
CA VAL A 24 -6.15 24.33 39.82
C VAL A 24 -7.12 24.26 38.62
N PRO A 25 -7.93 25.29 38.34
CA PRO A 25 -8.85 25.23 37.21
C PRO A 25 -8.08 25.21 35.90
N ASN A 26 -7.98 24.05 35.26
CA ASN A 26 -7.50 23.94 33.90
C ASN A 26 -8.62 24.34 32.94
N SER A 27 -8.31 25.23 32.02
CA SER A 27 -9.14 25.60 30.89
C SER A 27 -9.37 24.40 29.99
N SER A 28 -10.59 23.90 29.92
CA SER A 28 -11.08 22.75 29.15
C SER A 28 -10.43 21.40 29.49
N SER A 29 -11.07 20.59 30.32
CA SER A 29 -10.77 19.16 30.50
C SER A 29 -11.20 18.41 29.23
N LEU A 30 -10.33 17.52 28.70
CA LEU A 30 -10.72 16.56 27.69
C LEU A 30 -11.77 15.60 28.26
N VAL A 31 -12.77 15.29 27.46
CA VAL A 31 -13.82 14.32 27.77
C VAL A 31 -13.73 13.18 26.78
N LEU A 32 -13.76 11.95 27.26
CA LEU A 32 -13.55 10.75 26.43
C LEU A 32 -14.57 10.70 25.29
N GLU A 33 -15.84 10.89 25.61
CA GLU A 33 -16.94 10.87 24.63
C GLU A 33 -16.78 11.92 23.51
N GLU A 34 -16.13 13.05 23.80
CA GLU A 34 -15.90 14.09 22.81
C GLU A 34 -14.71 13.76 21.90
N ILE A 35 -13.56 13.35 22.47
CA ILE A 35 -12.37 13.04 21.66
C ILE A 35 -12.58 11.79 20.79
N MET A 36 -13.43 10.85 21.19
CA MET A 36 -13.73 9.65 20.40
C MET A 36 -14.66 9.92 19.20
N LYS A 37 -15.27 11.10 19.10
CA LYS A 37 -15.95 11.55 17.87
C LYS A 37 -14.98 11.72 16.69
N GLY A 38 -13.68 11.76 16.94
CA GLY A 38 -12.66 11.82 15.90
C GLY A 38 -12.76 13.08 15.06
N ASN A 39 -12.96 12.95 13.74
CA ASN A 39 -13.01 14.11 12.84
C ASN A 39 -14.16 15.08 13.11
N GLU A 40 -15.24 14.67 13.75
CA GLU A 40 -16.28 15.61 14.18
C GLU A 40 -15.78 16.54 15.29
N PHE A 41 -14.93 16.03 16.18
CA PHE A 41 -14.29 16.82 17.24
C PHE A 41 -13.09 17.63 16.71
N ILE A 42 -12.21 17.00 15.92
CA ILE A 42 -10.98 17.63 15.36
C ILE A 42 -11.33 18.67 14.31
N GLY A 43 -12.21 18.33 13.40
CA GLY A 43 -12.50 18.95 12.11
C GLY A 43 -11.99 18.07 10.97
N HIS A 44 -12.75 18.00 9.89
CA HIS A 44 -12.40 17.20 8.71
C HIS A 44 -11.28 17.89 7.93
N GLN A 45 -10.19 17.15 7.71
CA GLN A 45 -8.99 17.63 7.04
C GLN A 45 -9.13 17.56 5.52
N PRO A 46 -8.43 18.41 4.75
CA PRO A 46 -8.42 18.32 3.29
C PRO A 46 -7.68 17.08 2.82
N GLU A 47 -8.23 16.39 1.80
CA GLU A 47 -7.72 15.16 1.22
C GLU A 47 -7.74 15.22 -0.30
N ASN A 48 -7.10 14.25 -0.98
CA ASN A 48 -7.13 14.09 -2.43
C ASN A 48 -6.80 15.38 -3.20
N ILE A 49 -5.61 15.95 -2.90
CA ILE A 49 -5.15 17.19 -3.50
C ILE A 49 -4.78 16.96 -4.97
N ARG A 50 -5.37 17.70 -5.87
CA ARG A 50 -5.16 17.59 -7.31
C ARG A 50 -5.27 18.93 -8.02
N TRP A 51 -4.58 19.07 -9.16
CA TRP A 51 -4.58 20.31 -9.92
C TRP A 51 -5.63 20.29 -11.04
N SER A 52 -6.08 21.46 -11.43
CA SER A 52 -6.81 21.62 -12.67
C SER A 52 -5.87 21.43 -13.87
N ILE A 53 -6.43 21.04 -15.00
CA ILE A 53 -5.73 20.83 -16.27
C ILE A 53 -4.88 22.03 -16.70
N ASP A 54 -5.40 23.25 -16.47
CA ASP A 54 -4.72 24.50 -16.82
C ASP A 54 -3.75 25.00 -15.74
N GLY A 55 -3.68 24.30 -14.61
CA GLY A 55 -2.81 24.63 -13.48
C GLY A 55 -3.24 25.85 -12.67
N LYS A 56 -4.45 26.38 -12.90
CA LYS A 56 -4.92 27.57 -12.19
C LYS A 56 -5.61 27.27 -10.89
N LYS A 57 -6.21 26.09 -10.77
CA LYS A 57 -6.97 25.68 -9.59
C LYS A 57 -6.37 24.46 -8.93
N ILE A 58 -6.52 24.38 -7.61
CA ILE A 58 -6.28 23.20 -6.80
C ILE A 58 -7.65 22.66 -6.40
N TYR A 59 -7.94 21.41 -6.72
CA TYR A 59 -9.09 20.67 -6.23
C TYR A 59 -8.69 19.83 -5.03
N PHE A 60 -9.57 19.70 -4.06
CA PHE A 60 -9.40 18.83 -2.90
C PHE A 60 -10.74 18.46 -2.29
N ASP A 61 -10.79 17.31 -1.65
CA ASP A 61 -11.99 16.85 -0.99
C ASP A 61 -11.97 17.33 0.47
N TRP A 62 -13.09 17.91 0.94
CA TRP A 62 -13.16 18.51 2.26
C TRP A 62 -14.59 18.53 2.79
N ASN A 63 -14.74 18.49 4.13
CA ASN A 63 -16.02 18.53 4.82
C ASN A 63 -16.02 19.56 5.98
N PRO A 64 -15.89 20.87 5.68
CA PRO A 64 -15.81 21.90 6.73
C PRO A 64 -17.14 22.13 7.47
N LYS A 65 -18.24 21.53 7.02
CA LYS A 65 -19.59 21.70 7.59
C LYS A 65 -20.07 20.48 8.36
N ASN A 66 -19.26 19.42 8.46
CA ASN A 66 -19.64 18.15 9.07
C ASN A 66 -20.91 17.53 8.42
N GLU A 67 -20.94 17.51 7.08
CA GLU A 67 -21.97 16.83 6.30
C GLU A 67 -21.72 15.32 6.29
N PRO A 68 -22.67 14.46 5.87
CA PRO A 68 -22.48 13.01 5.85
C PRO A 68 -21.33 12.49 4.95
N GLY A 69 -20.71 13.35 4.16
CA GLY A 69 -19.58 13.01 3.29
C GLY A 69 -18.77 14.22 2.86
N ASN A 70 -17.64 13.95 2.24
CA ASN A 70 -16.77 14.98 1.67
C ASN A 70 -17.35 15.54 0.37
N SER A 71 -17.09 16.81 0.12
CA SER A 71 -17.37 17.49 -1.15
C SER A 71 -16.07 18.00 -1.76
N THR A 72 -16.01 18.10 -3.08
CA THR A 72 -14.85 18.69 -3.76
C THR A 72 -14.90 20.20 -3.68
N TYR A 73 -13.84 20.78 -3.16
CA TYR A 73 -13.59 22.22 -3.09
C TYR A 73 -12.52 22.61 -4.12
N GLU A 74 -12.52 23.88 -4.51
CA GLU A 74 -11.50 24.47 -5.36
C GLU A 74 -10.88 25.72 -4.74
N PHE A 75 -9.61 25.96 -5.06
CA PHE A 75 -8.85 27.14 -4.65
C PHE A 75 -7.99 27.62 -5.81
N GLU A 76 -7.92 28.92 -6.02
CA GLU A 76 -7.15 29.55 -7.11
C GLU A 76 -5.95 30.33 -6.50
N PRO A 77 -4.72 29.76 -6.55
CA PRO A 77 -3.54 30.33 -5.89
C PRO A 77 -3.15 31.72 -6.42
N ALA A 78 -3.33 31.99 -7.71
CA ALA A 78 -2.96 33.24 -8.34
C ALA A 78 -3.91 34.40 -8.03
N LEU A 79 -5.13 34.10 -7.56
CA LEU A 79 -6.13 35.13 -7.25
C LEU A 79 -5.93 35.65 -5.83
N LYS A 80 -5.52 36.93 -5.71
CA LYS A 80 -5.33 37.57 -4.41
C LYS A 80 -6.63 37.58 -3.57
N GLY A 81 -6.56 37.04 -2.37
CA GLY A 81 -7.71 36.92 -1.47
C GLY A 81 -8.65 35.75 -1.80
N SER A 82 -8.24 34.83 -2.69
CA SER A 82 -8.97 33.60 -2.95
C SER A 82 -9.17 32.83 -1.64
N LYS A 83 -10.33 32.16 -1.55
CA LYS A 83 -10.68 31.23 -0.46
C LYS A 83 -11.21 29.96 -1.08
N PRO A 84 -11.10 28.81 -0.39
CA PRO A 84 -11.77 27.58 -0.82
C PRO A 84 -13.27 27.80 -1.04
N ILE A 85 -13.75 27.37 -2.20
CA ILE A 85 -15.18 27.37 -2.53
C ILE A 85 -15.60 25.97 -2.99
N LEU A 86 -16.86 25.63 -2.83
CA LEU A 86 -17.41 24.37 -3.31
C LEU A 86 -17.34 24.36 -4.85
N SER A 87 -16.76 23.32 -5.42
CA SER A 87 -16.67 23.14 -6.87
C SER A 87 -18.01 22.69 -7.46
N ASP A 88 -18.30 23.16 -8.68
CA ASP A 88 -19.36 22.56 -9.49
C ASP A 88 -18.80 21.26 -10.12
N PRO A 89 -19.36 20.07 -9.81
CA PRO A 89 -18.89 18.80 -10.36
C PRO A 89 -18.80 18.76 -11.89
N LYS A 90 -19.59 19.58 -12.57
CA LYS A 90 -19.59 19.66 -14.05
C LYS A 90 -18.42 20.42 -14.62
N THR A 91 -17.70 21.18 -13.80
CA THR A 91 -16.57 22.02 -14.21
C THR A 91 -15.22 21.49 -13.74
N ILE A 92 -15.18 20.37 -13.02
CA ILE A 92 -13.95 19.76 -12.52
C ILE A 92 -13.17 19.14 -13.66
N LEU A 93 -11.97 19.68 -13.92
CA LEU A 93 -11.06 19.28 -14.97
C LEU A 93 -9.70 18.98 -14.37
N GLU A 94 -9.50 17.74 -13.97
CA GLU A 94 -8.29 17.30 -13.27
C GLU A 94 -7.11 17.11 -14.23
N TYR A 95 -5.94 17.49 -13.77
CA TYR A 95 -4.69 17.28 -14.45
C TYR A 95 -4.23 15.84 -14.32
N ASP A 96 -3.98 15.21 -15.45
CA ASP A 96 -3.38 13.89 -15.52
C ASP A 96 -1.91 14.01 -15.99
N GLN A 97 -0.98 13.71 -15.10
CA GLN A 97 0.46 13.74 -15.41
C GLN A 97 0.80 12.85 -16.59
N THR A 98 0.12 11.73 -16.76
CA THR A 98 0.37 10.79 -17.84
C THR A 98 0.04 11.37 -19.23
N GLN A 99 -0.80 12.40 -19.31
CA GLN A 99 -1.28 13.01 -20.56
C GLN A 99 -0.84 14.46 -20.76
N SER A 100 0.05 14.96 -19.92
CA SER A 100 0.39 16.39 -19.85
C SER A 100 1.07 16.98 -21.08
N SER A 101 1.65 16.15 -21.94
CA SER A 101 2.41 16.62 -23.12
C SER A 101 1.53 16.94 -24.33
N TYR A 102 0.24 16.63 -24.29
CA TYR A 102 -0.69 16.84 -25.41
C TYR A 102 -1.60 18.05 -25.19
N SER A 103 -2.04 18.66 -26.28
CA SER A 103 -3.06 19.73 -26.26
C SER A 103 -4.42 19.24 -25.80
N ASP A 104 -4.71 17.97 -26.05
CA ASP A 104 -5.93 17.30 -25.62
C ASP A 104 -5.65 16.39 -24.41
N GLN A 105 -6.63 16.24 -23.56
CA GLN A 105 -6.62 15.21 -22.53
C GLN A 105 -7.81 14.27 -22.68
N TYR A 106 -7.58 13.01 -22.36
CA TYR A 106 -8.58 11.95 -22.45
C TYR A 106 -8.89 11.44 -21.05
N GLN A 107 -10.17 11.24 -20.77
CA GLN A 107 -10.67 10.78 -19.48
C GLN A 107 -11.79 9.77 -19.71
N ILE A 108 -11.96 8.85 -18.77
CA ILE A 108 -13.14 7.98 -18.74
C ILE A 108 -14.14 8.60 -17.75
N ILE A 109 -15.23 9.10 -18.29
CA ILE A 109 -16.30 9.76 -17.52
C ILE A 109 -17.62 9.04 -17.79
N GLY A 110 -18.25 8.50 -16.74
CA GLY A 110 -19.54 7.81 -16.86
C GLY A 110 -19.52 6.66 -17.88
N GLY A 111 -18.46 5.83 -17.87
CA GLY A 111 -18.31 4.70 -18.81
C GLY A 111 -18.04 5.11 -20.26
N SER A 112 -17.63 6.34 -20.49
CA SER A 112 -17.34 6.84 -21.84
C SER A 112 -15.92 7.39 -21.94
N LEU A 113 -15.22 7.09 -23.04
CA LEU A 113 -13.98 7.78 -23.40
C LEU A 113 -14.34 9.19 -23.84
N THR A 114 -13.82 10.17 -23.13
CA THR A 114 -14.10 11.59 -23.34
C THR A 114 -12.79 12.32 -23.61
N ARG A 115 -12.80 13.24 -24.56
CA ARG A 115 -11.69 14.14 -24.86
C ARG A 115 -12.02 15.55 -24.38
N TYR A 116 -11.13 16.15 -23.65
CA TYR A 116 -11.12 17.56 -23.34
C TYR A 116 -10.14 18.29 -24.26
N ASP A 117 -10.63 19.29 -25.00
CA ASP A 117 -9.82 20.17 -25.83
C ASP A 117 -9.50 21.46 -25.07
N LYS A 118 -8.22 21.65 -24.73
CA LYS A 118 -7.75 22.81 -23.95
C LYS A 118 -7.95 24.16 -24.66
N ASN A 119 -7.99 24.17 -26.01
CA ASN A 119 -8.12 25.40 -26.79
C ASN A 119 -9.56 25.89 -26.81
N SER A 120 -10.53 24.97 -26.99
CA SER A 120 -11.94 25.29 -27.03
C SER A 120 -12.64 25.20 -25.67
N ASN A 121 -11.98 24.68 -24.66
CA ASN A 121 -12.54 24.40 -23.33
C ASN A 121 -13.80 23.51 -23.39
N GLN A 122 -13.79 22.50 -24.25
CA GLN A 122 -14.95 21.65 -24.49
C GLN A 122 -14.64 20.17 -24.32
N PHE A 123 -15.62 19.44 -23.78
CA PHE A 123 -15.63 17.99 -23.77
C PHE A 123 -16.30 17.43 -25.02
N THR A 124 -15.70 16.39 -25.57
CA THR A 124 -16.28 15.60 -26.65
C THR A 124 -16.31 14.14 -26.22
N ARG A 125 -17.49 13.52 -26.21
CA ARG A 125 -17.61 12.09 -26.04
C ARG A 125 -17.14 11.38 -27.30
N ILE A 126 -16.13 10.54 -27.19
CA ILE A 126 -15.50 9.81 -28.29
C ILE A 126 -16.11 8.43 -28.46
N TYR A 127 -16.26 7.70 -27.36
CA TYR A 127 -16.75 6.32 -27.37
C TYR A 127 -17.52 6.01 -26.09
N SER A 128 -18.58 5.25 -26.22
CA SER A 128 -19.43 4.80 -25.14
C SER A 128 -19.81 3.36 -25.37
N THR A 129 -19.71 2.55 -24.30
CA THR A 129 -20.03 1.11 -24.34
C THR A 129 -20.59 0.67 -23.01
N THR A 130 -21.24 -0.50 -22.99
CA THR A 130 -21.66 -1.17 -21.77
C THR A 130 -20.55 -1.99 -21.11
N SER A 131 -19.43 -2.22 -21.83
CA SER A 131 -18.24 -2.85 -21.28
C SER A 131 -17.44 -1.86 -20.46
N ASP A 132 -16.73 -2.36 -19.43
CA ASP A 132 -15.85 -1.51 -18.63
C ASP A 132 -14.76 -0.88 -19.51
N LEU A 133 -14.67 0.44 -19.46
CA LEU A 133 -13.59 1.21 -20.04
C LEU A 133 -12.60 1.57 -18.96
N HIS A 134 -11.32 1.29 -19.18
CA HIS A 134 -10.26 1.63 -18.24
C HIS A 134 -8.91 1.74 -18.95
N SER A 135 -7.87 2.18 -18.24
CA SER A 135 -6.49 2.17 -18.70
C SER A 135 -6.24 2.92 -20.01
N ILE A 136 -6.33 4.26 -19.95
CA ILE A 136 -5.92 5.13 -21.07
C ILE A 136 -4.38 5.15 -21.12
N GLN A 137 -3.83 4.85 -22.31
CA GLN A 137 -2.38 4.77 -22.52
C GLN A 137 -1.95 5.66 -23.71
N ARG A 138 -0.73 6.16 -23.65
CA ARG A 138 -0.19 7.09 -24.64
C ARG A 138 0.41 6.39 -25.84
N SER A 139 0.25 7.05 -26.98
CA SER A 139 1.03 6.79 -28.20
C SER A 139 2.14 7.82 -28.39
N ASN A 140 3.21 7.47 -29.10
CA ASN A 140 4.18 8.42 -29.63
C ASN A 140 3.57 9.36 -30.67
N ASP A 141 2.50 8.93 -31.34
CA ASP A 141 1.69 9.80 -32.19
C ASP A 141 0.71 10.59 -31.29
N PRO A 142 0.84 11.93 -31.21
CA PRO A 142 -0.03 12.75 -30.36
C PRO A 142 -1.49 12.77 -30.79
N LYS A 143 -1.81 12.23 -31.96
CA LYS A 143 -3.19 12.10 -32.48
C LYS A 143 -3.83 10.78 -32.05
N THR A 144 -3.05 9.85 -31.52
CA THR A 144 -3.51 8.51 -31.16
C THR A 144 -3.46 8.30 -29.65
N VAL A 145 -4.51 7.74 -29.11
CA VAL A 145 -4.59 7.29 -27.71
C VAL A 145 -5.10 5.86 -27.68
N TYR A 146 -4.48 5.03 -26.84
CA TYR A 146 -4.94 3.68 -26.59
C TYR A 146 -5.82 3.66 -25.34
N PHE A 147 -6.83 2.77 -25.36
CA PHE A 147 -7.67 2.54 -24.20
C PHE A 147 -8.10 1.07 -24.15
N GLN A 148 -8.41 0.61 -22.98
CA GLN A 148 -8.86 -0.76 -22.75
C GLN A 148 -10.38 -0.80 -22.60
N SER A 149 -11.04 -1.76 -23.26
CA SER A 149 -12.44 -2.10 -23.08
C SER A 149 -12.56 -3.61 -22.87
N GLY A 150 -13.00 -4.02 -21.68
CA GLY A 150 -12.91 -5.41 -21.24
C GLY A 150 -11.46 -5.93 -21.32
N SER A 151 -11.26 -7.06 -21.93
CA SER A 151 -9.94 -7.69 -22.12
C SER A 151 -9.16 -7.17 -23.32
N ASN A 152 -9.69 -6.21 -24.09
CA ASN A 152 -9.11 -5.82 -25.37
C ASN A 152 -8.68 -4.35 -25.44
N ILE A 153 -7.66 -4.10 -26.25
CA ILE A 153 -7.13 -2.76 -26.52
C ILE A 153 -7.69 -2.20 -27.81
N PHE A 154 -8.01 -0.93 -27.75
CA PHE A 154 -8.48 -0.11 -28.86
C PHE A 154 -7.58 1.13 -29.04
N ALA A 155 -7.47 1.59 -30.25
CA ALA A 155 -6.81 2.85 -30.59
C ALA A 155 -7.84 3.84 -31.14
N TYR A 156 -7.92 5.04 -30.56
CA TYR A 156 -8.62 6.16 -31.13
C TYR A 156 -7.62 7.08 -31.83
N ASN A 157 -7.81 7.36 -33.13
CA ASN A 157 -7.01 8.32 -33.86
C ASN A 157 -7.84 9.58 -34.17
N ARG A 158 -7.46 10.70 -33.54
CA ARG A 158 -8.14 11.99 -33.69
C ARG A 158 -8.09 12.51 -35.14
N GLY A 159 -6.97 12.27 -35.84
CA GLY A 159 -6.78 12.78 -37.22
C GLY A 159 -7.71 12.11 -38.22
N LEU A 160 -7.99 10.83 -38.03
CA LEU A 160 -8.87 10.03 -38.86
C LEU A 160 -10.31 9.98 -38.32
N GLY A 161 -10.52 10.31 -37.05
CA GLY A 161 -11.81 10.22 -36.38
C GLY A 161 -12.33 8.78 -36.20
N ASN A 162 -11.44 7.77 -36.23
CA ASN A 162 -11.80 6.35 -36.14
C ASN A 162 -11.31 5.69 -34.86
N ILE A 163 -11.95 4.58 -34.50
CA ILE A 163 -11.56 3.68 -33.46
C ILE A 163 -11.25 2.34 -34.09
N LEU A 164 -10.08 1.78 -33.77
CA LEU A 164 -9.63 0.48 -34.25
C LEU A 164 -9.40 -0.43 -33.05
N GLN A 165 -9.93 -1.65 -33.11
CA GLN A 165 -9.57 -2.71 -32.18
C GLN A 165 -8.17 -3.22 -32.53
N LEU A 166 -7.28 -3.33 -31.51
CA LEU A 166 -5.89 -3.76 -31.72
C LEU A 166 -5.68 -5.21 -31.32
N THR A 167 -6.41 -5.72 -30.32
CA THR A 167 -6.29 -7.09 -29.83
C THR A 167 -7.65 -7.79 -29.80
N ASP A 168 -7.65 -9.11 -29.90
CA ASP A 168 -8.85 -9.94 -29.76
C ASP A 168 -8.54 -11.12 -28.83
N PHE A 169 -8.42 -10.81 -27.51
CA PHE A 169 -8.24 -11.82 -26.48
C PHE A 169 -9.60 -12.44 -26.13
N ARG A 170 -9.68 -13.78 -26.18
CA ARG A 170 -10.90 -14.54 -25.93
C ARG A 170 -10.69 -15.62 -24.88
N SER A 171 -11.61 -15.73 -23.94
CA SER A 171 -11.65 -16.84 -22.99
C SER A 171 -11.99 -18.16 -23.68
N GLY A 172 -11.57 -19.28 -23.09
CA GLY A 172 -11.81 -20.62 -23.60
C GLY A 172 -10.78 -21.05 -24.64
N GLU A 173 -11.00 -22.25 -25.18
CA GLU A 173 -10.15 -22.80 -26.22
C GLU A 173 -10.67 -22.36 -27.59
N GLY A 174 -9.78 -21.95 -28.45
CA GLY A 174 -10.11 -21.70 -29.82
C GLY A 174 -10.67 -22.96 -30.45
N SER A 175 -11.75 -22.80 -31.18
CA SER A 175 -12.19 -23.85 -32.10
C SER A 175 -11.21 -23.89 -33.29
N GLU A 176 -9.90 -23.95 -33.05
CA GLU A 176 -9.06 -24.61 -34.03
C GLU A 176 -9.62 -26.01 -34.10
N LYS A 177 -10.36 -26.22 -35.15
CA LYS A 177 -10.44 -27.58 -35.71
C LYS A 177 -8.97 -27.96 -35.90
N LYS A 178 -8.34 -28.61 -34.88
CA LYS A 178 -7.39 -29.65 -35.21
C LYS A 178 -8.13 -30.40 -36.29
N SER A 179 -7.68 -30.27 -37.51
CA SER A 179 -8.10 -31.22 -38.54
C SER A 179 -7.44 -32.55 -38.14
N ASP A 180 -7.90 -33.11 -37.04
CA ASP A 180 -7.88 -34.56 -36.92
C ASP A 180 -8.71 -35.00 -38.08
N SER A 181 -8.00 -35.10 -39.22
CA SER A 181 -8.58 -35.75 -40.38
C SER A 181 -8.89 -37.15 -39.92
N THR A 182 -10.09 -37.30 -39.32
CA THR A 182 -10.57 -38.59 -38.89
C THR A 182 -10.51 -39.48 -40.08
N TYR A 183 -10.35 -40.78 -39.88
CA TYR A 183 -10.37 -41.74 -40.96
C TYR A 183 -11.56 -41.46 -41.90
N LEU A 184 -12.75 -41.17 -41.35
CA LEU A 184 -13.94 -40.83 -42.11
C LEU A 184 -13.78 -39.57 -42.98
N MET A 185 -13.17 -38.50 -42.48
CA MET A 185 -12.92 -37.29 -43.29
C MET A 185 -11.94 -37.57 -44.44
N LYS A 186 -10.89 -38.35 -44.18
CA LYS A 186 -9.96 -38.78 -45.22
C LYS A 186 -10.67 -39.61 -46.26
N GLN A 187 -11.40 -40.62 -45.82
CA GLN A 187 -12.19 -41.50 -46.67
C GLN A 187 -13.19 -40.71 -47.54
N GLN A 188 -13.94 -39.74 -46.96
CA GLN A 188 -14.88 -38.92 -47.72
C GLN A 188 -14.14 -38.09 -48.79
N THR A 189 -12.99 -37.52 -48.46
CA THR A 189 -12.19 -36.74 -49.41
C THR A 189 -11.57 -37.65 -50.50
N GLU A 190 -11.19 -38.86 -50.18
CA GLU A 190 -10.66 -39.84 -51.13
C GLU A 190 -11.75 -40.37 -52.06
N LEU A 191 -12.93 -40.68 -51.55
CA LEU A 191 -14.00 -41.31 -52.31
C LEU A 191 -14.81 -40.33 -53.13
N PHE A 192 -15.01 -39.09 -52.70
CA PHE A 192 -15.95 -38.17 -53.36
C PHE A 192 -15.25 -36.99 -54.02
N GLU A 193 -15.31 -36.92 -55.32
CA GLU A 193 -14.83 -35.81 -56.14
C GLU A 193 -15.51 -34.49 -55.73
N PHE A 194 -16.80 -34.54 -55.43
CA PHE A 194 -17.56 -33.39 -54.90
C PHE A 194 -16.89 -32.71 -53.68
N ILE A 195 -16.39 -33.52 -52.71
CA ILE A 195 -15.70 -33.00 -51.50
C ILE A 195 -14.39 -32.35 -51.89
N ARG A 196 -13.61 -32.96 -52.79
CA ARG A 196 -12.34 -32.39 -53.31
C ARG A 196 -12.60 -31.06 -54.02
N ASP A 197 -13.57 -31.02 -54.92
CA ASP A 197 -13.94 -29.82 -55.63
C ASP A 197 -14.43 -28.69 -54.72
N GLN A 198 -15.22 -29.04 -53.71
CA GLN A 198 -15.62 -28.05 -52.66
C GLN A 198 -14.42 -27.47 -51.91
N ASN A 199 -13.51 -28.33 -51.49
CA ASN A 199 -12.30 -27.91 -50.82
C ASN A 199 -11.43 -26.99 -51.72
N GLU A 200 -11.23 -27.38 -52.97
CA GLU A 200 -10.50 -26.57 -53.97
C GLU A 200 -11.18 -25.23 -54.24
N ARG A 201 -12.48 -25.19 -54.42
CA ARG A 201 -13.26 -23.96 -54.59
C ARG A 201 -13.17 -23.06 -53.36
N THR A 202 -13.20 -23.66 -52.17
CA THR A 202 -13.07 -22.91 -50.92
C THR A 202 -11.66 -22.34 -50.76
N ALA A 203 -10.62 -23.12 -51.04
CA ALA A 203 -9.24 -22.68 -51.04
C ALA A 203 -8.99 -21.58 -52.09
N TRP A 204 -9.56 -21.74 -53.31
CA TRP A 204 -9.46 -20.74 -54.37
C TRP A 204 -10.15 -19.42 -53.98
N ARG A 205 -11.38 -19.46 -53.38
CA ARG A 205 -12.07 -18.26 -52.92
C ARG A 205 -11.24 -17.56 -51.85
N LYS A 206 -10.73 -18.27 -50.85
CA LYS A 206 -9.83 -17.71 -49.83
C LYS A 206 -8.57 -17.07 -50.45
N SER A 207 -7.98 -17.69 -51.47
CA SER A 207 -6.78 -17.13 -52.18
C SER A 207 -7.07 -15.87 -52.99
N LYS A 208 -8.34 -15.61 -53.36
CA LYS A 208 -8.79 -14.45 -54.10
C LYS A 208 -9.41 -13.35 -53.25
N GLU A 209 -9.59 -13.66 -51.92
CA GLU A 209 -10.11 -12.67 -50.99
C GLU A 209 -9.11 -11.55 -50.82
N ILE A 210 -9.46 -10.34 -51.29
CA ILE A 210 -8.65 -9.16 -51.09
C ILE A 210 -8.95 -8.60 -49.74
N LYS A 211 -8.05 -8.82 -48.78
CA LYS A 211 -8.13 -8.18 -47.48
C LYS A 211 -7.64 -6.74 -47.58
N LEU A 212 -8.58 -5.81 -47.67
CA LEU A 212 -8.30 -4.35 -47.70
C LEU A 212 -7.79 -3.84 -46.35
N PHE A 213 -8.11 -4.51 -45.28
CA PHE A 213 -7.72 -4.18 -43.91
C PHE A 213 -7.18 -5.43 -43.18
N ARG A 214 -6.35 -5.22 -42.21
CA ARG A 214 -5.86 -6.27 -41.35
C ARG A 214 -6.99 -6.70 -40.42
N ASP A 215 -7.35 -8.00 -40.41
CA ASP A 215 -8.18 -8.59 -39.40
C ASP A 215 -7.39 -8.71 -38.10
N VAL A 216 -8.03 -8.48 -36.96
CA VAL A 216 -7.44 -8.78 -35.66
C VAL A 216 -7.56 -10.29 -35.43
N THR A 217 -6.44 -10.97 -35.28
CA THR A 217 -6.41 -12.41 -35.04
C THR A 217 -6.82 -12.73 -33.61
N PRO A 218 -7.81 -13.60 -33.37
CA PRO A 218 -8.17 -14.03 -32.04
C PRO A 218 -7.03 -14.77 -31.36
N PHE A 219 -6.72 -14.39 -30.13
CA PHE A 219 -5.83 -15.11 -29.24
C PHE A 219 -6.63 -15.68 -28.07
N TYR A 220 -6.64 -17.02 -27.97
CA TYR A 220 -7.39 -17.73 -26.94
C TYR A 220 -6.53 -17.94 -25.71
N ILE A 221 -7.02 -17.48 -24.56
CA ILE A 221 -6.29 -17.50 -23.28
C ILE A 221 -6.63 -18.71 -22.41
N GLY A 222 -7.48 -19.64 -22.89
CA GLY A 222 -7.91 -20.80 -22.12
C GLY A 222 -8.76 -20.40 -20.91
N LYS A 223 -8.43 -20.97 -19.76
CA LYS A 223 -9.06 -20.66 -18.47
C LYS A 223 -8.40 -19.47 -17.75
N ASP A 224 -7.24 -19.03 -18.23
CA ASP A 224 -6.46 -17.98 -17.59
C ASP A 224 -7.20 -16.63 -17.64
N GLN A 225 -6.92 -15.79 -16.67
CA GLN A 225 -7.32 -14.39 -16.68
C GLN A 225 -6.22 -13.54 -17.30
N ILE A 226 -6.61 -12.56 -18.11
CA ILE A 226 -5.66 -11.62 -18.71
C ILE A 226 -5.64 -10.31 -17.91
N GLU A 227 -4.46 -9.86 -17.56
CA GLU A 227 -4.24 -8.71 -16.70
C GLU A 227 -3.09 -7.84 -17.19
N GLN A 228 -2.98 -6.63 -16.66
CA GLN A 228 -1.86 -5.71 -16.88
C GLN A 228 -1.52 -5.50 -18.37
N ILE A 229 -2.53 -5.29 -19.19
CA ILE A 229 -2.36 -5.09 -20.61
C ILE A 229 -1.75 -3.70 -20.88
N GLN A 230 -0.58 -3.66 -21.52
CA GLN A 230 0.14 -2.43 -21.85
C GLN A 230 0.48 -2.40 -23.33
N VAL A 231 0.27 -1.22 -23.96
CA VAL A 231 0.66 -1.00 -25.36
C VAL A 231 1.97 -0.23 -25.42
N SER A 232 2.90 -0.66 -26.23
CA SER A 232 4.13 0.11 -26.46
C SER A 232 3.81 1.48 -27.09
N PRO A 233 4.57 2.55 -26.78
CA PRO A 233 4.29 3.90 -27.26
C PRO A 233 4.19 4.03 -28.79
N ASN A 234 4.87 3.17 -29.55
CA ASN A 234 4.77 3.13 -31.01
C ASN A 234 3.65 2.21 -31.55
N GLY A 235 2.91 1.53 -30.67
CA GLY A 235 1.80 0.63 -31.05
C GLY A 235 2.23 -0.71 -31.66
N ARG A 236 3.52 -1.07 -31.64
CA ARG A 236 4.01 -2.31 -32.27
C ARG A 236 3.87 -3.54 -31.38
N PHE A 237 3.88 -3.35 -30.06
CA PHE A 237 3.83 -4.42 -29.09
C PHE A 237 2.71 -4.21 -28.08
N VAL A 238 2.09 -5.30 -27.65
CA VAL A 238 1.18 -5.33 -26.51
C VAL A 238 1.69 -6.37 -25.53
N SER A 239 2.02 -5.96 -24.31
CA SER A 239 2.35 -6.88 -23.23
C SER A 239 1.12 -7.18 -22.38
N PHE A 240 1.07 -8.36 -21.80
CA PHE A 240 0.00 -8.80 -20.90
C PHE A 240 0.49 -9.89 -19.97
N ARG A 241 -0.19 -10.04 -18.83
CA ARG A 241 -0.01 -11.15 -17.92
C ARG A 241 -1.19 -12.11 -18.03
N LEU A 242 -0.92 -13.39 -18.20
CA LEU A 242 -1.91 -14.46 -18.04
C LEU A 242 -1.74 -15.07 -16.66
N SER A 243 -2.84 -15.18 -15.93
CA SER A 243 -2.88 -15.64 -14.55
C SER A 243 -3.85 -16.80 -14.40
N ASP A 244 -3.37 -17.94 -13.89
CA ASP A 244 -4.19 -19.09 -13.51
C ASP A 244 -4.36 -19.07 -11.98
N TYR A 245 -5.54 -18.71 -11.52
CA TYR A 245 -5.88 -18.62 -10.10
C TYR A 245 -6.46 -19.94 -9.63
N PRO A 246 -5.86 -20.59 -8.61
CA PRO A 246 -6.41 -21.78 -8.01
C PRO A 246 -7.72 -21.48 -7.25
N ASN A 247 -8.52 -22.49 -7.02
CA ASN A 247 -9.67 -22.39 -6.13
C ASN A 247 -9.17 -22.47 -4.68
N SER A 248 -9.06 -21.33 -4.03
CA SER A 248 -8.69 -21.24 -2.61
C SER A 248 -9.93 -21.29 -1.71
N ALA A 249 -9.78 -21.87 -0.52
CA ALA A 249 -10.81 -21.79 0.51
C ALA A 249 -10.86 -20.35 1.06
N GLU A 250 -12.08 -19.82 1.18
CA GLU A 250 -12.31 -18.48 1.73
C GLU A 250 -12.99 -18.57 3.10
N THR A 251 -12.59 -17.70 4.01
CA THR A 251 -13.29 -17.54 5.29
C THR A 251 -14.56 -16.74 5.07
N LYS A 252 -15.63 -17.12 5.78
CA LYS A 252 -16.91 -16.40 5.77
C LYS A 252 -16.96 -15.46 6.99
N VAL A 253 -17.40 -14.23 6.75
CA VAL A 253 -17.70 -13.24 7.76
C VAL A 253 -19.22 -13.09 7.86
N GLU A 254 -19.76 -13.36 9.04
CA GLU A 254 -21.21 -13.36 9.27
C GLU A 254 -21.67 -11.97 9.73
N HIS A 255 -22.67 -11.42 9.04
CA HIS A 255 -23.31 -10.16 9.34
C HIS A 255 -24.63 -10.41 10.08
N HIS A 256 -24.67 -10.08 11.36
CA HIS A 256 -25.84 -10.30 12.23
C HIS A 256 -26.86 -9.18 12.21
N ILE A 257 -26.43 -7.96 11.86
CA ILE A 257 -27.30 -6.78 11.79
C ILE A 257 -27.40 -6.35 10.32
N SER A 258 -28.63 -6.42 9.77
CA SER A 258 -28.90 -6.06 8.39
C SER A 258 -30.23 -5.35 8.23
N SER A 259 -30.39 -4.60 7.15
CA SER A 259 -31.65 -3.91 6.80
C SER A 259 -32.84 -4.86 6.56
N LYS A 260 -32.56 -6.15 6.28
CA LYS A 260 -33.59 -7.17 5.99
C LYS A 260 -33.95 -8.02 7.20
N GLY A 261 -33.24 -7.88 8.34
CA GLY A 261 -33.45 -8.65 9.56
C GLY A 261 -32.98 -10.11 9.50
N TYR A 262 -32.39 -10.57 8.40
CA TYR A 262 -31.75 -11.88 8.28
C TYR A 262 -30.24 -11.71 8.27
N THR A 263 -29.53 -12.70 8.83
CA THR A 263 -28.06 -12.75 8.70
C THR A 263 -27.68 -13.05 7.23
N TYR A 264 -26.47 -12.60 6.87
CA TYR A 264 -25.83 -12.97 5.59
C TYR A 264 -24.32 -13.06 5.80
N SER A 265 -23.64 -13.80 4.92
CA SER A 265 -22.19 -13.92 4.96
C SER A 265 -21.56 -13.17 3.78
N SER A 266 -20.43 -12.53 3.99
CA SER A 266 -19.50 -12.07 2.96
C SER A 266 -18.24 -12.92 2.94
N ASN A 267 -17.57 -12.99 1.79
CA ASN A 267 -16.28 -13.66 1.69
C ASN A 267 -15.19 -12.74 2.21
N ALA A 268 -14.28 -13.31 2.97
CA ALA A 268 -12.99 -12.72 3.30
C ALA A 268 -11.89 -13.48 2.54
N ARG A 269 -10.65 -13.06 2.71
CA ARG A 269 -9.50 -13.64 2.03
C ARG A 269 -9.17 -15.07 2.49
N ALA A 270 -8.38 -15.78 1.67
CA ALA A 270 -7.75 -17.03 2.01
C ALA A 270 -6.71 -16.88 3.13
N LYS A 271 -6.33 -17.99 3.75
CA LYS A 271 -5.29 -18.04 4.78
C LYS A 271 -3.92 -18.28 4.16
N VAL A 272 -2.86 -18.06 4.94
CA VAL A 272 -1.50 -18.37 4.52
C VAL A 272 -1.32 -19.88 4.24
N GLY A 273 -0.56 -20.21 3.20
CA GLY A 273 -0.31 -21.59 2.80
C GLY A 273 -1.29 -22.15 1.76
N GLU A 274 -2.33 -21.42 1.39
CA GLU A 274 -3.18 -21.77 0.23
C GLU A 274 -2.36 -21.72 -1.07
N GLU A 275 -2.85 -22.42 -2.09
CA GLU A 275 -2.13 -22.51 -3.36
C GLU A 275 -2.08 -21.15 -4.06
N GLU A 276 -0.87 -20.75 -4.45
CA GLU A 276 -0.61 -19.47 -5.14
C GLU A 276 -0.93 -19.57 -6.63
N PRO A 277 -1.35 -18.46 -7.26
CA PRO A 277 -1.55 -18.43 -8.71
C PRO A 277 -0.24 -18.64 -9.47
N THR A 278 -0.38 -18.99 -10.75
CA THR A 278 0.75 -19.02 -11.70
C THR A 278 0.55 -17.96 -12.76
N HIS A 279 1.65 -17.33 -13.16
CA HIS A 279 1.62 -16.21 -14.10
C HIS A 279 2.55 -16.44 -15.28
N ARG A 280 2.19 -15.91 -16.45
CA ARG A 280 3.00 -15.91 -17.66
C ARG A 280 3.00 -14.52 -18.29
N LEU A 281 4.19 -14.01 -18.62
CA LEU A 281 4.35 -12.71 -19.28
C LEU A 281 4.33 -12.91 -20.81
N GLY A 282 3.26 -12.49 -21.44
CA GLY A 282 3.05 -12.54 -22.89
C GLY A 282 3.34 -11.21 -23.58
N ILE A 283 3.86 -11.28 -24.79
CA ILE A 283 4.09 -10.12 -25.68
C ILE A 283 3.53 -10.45 -27.05
N LEU A 284 2.55 -9.68 -27.48
CA LEU A 284 2.01 -9.72 -28.84
C LEU A 284 2.78 -8.73 -29.73
N ASN A 285 3.43 -9.24 -30.76
CA ASN A 285 3.99 -8.41 -31.82
C ASN A 285 2.91 -8.11 -32.87
N MET A 286 2.45 -6.87 -32.90
CA MET A 286 1.35 -6.42 -33.73
C MET A 286 1.66 -6.45 -35.24
N GLU A 287 2.93 -6.30 -35.63
CA GLU A 287 3.33 -6.34 -37.05
C GLU A 287 3.39 -7.75 -37.59
N LYS A 288 3.88 -8.70 -36.76
CA LYS A 288 4.04 -10.11 -37.12
C LYS A 288 2.82 -10.96 -36.80
N ASP A 289 1.89 -10.41 -36.03
CA ASP A 289 0.70 -11.10 -35.53
C ASP A 289 1.06 -12.40 -34.75
N THR A 290 2.05 -12.26 -33.88
CA THR A 290 2.61 -13.41 -33.13
C THR A 290 2.69 -13.08 -31.66
N VAL A 291 2.33 -14.04 -30.82
CA VAL A 291 2.49 -13.99 -29.37
C VAL A 291 3.68 -14.85 -28.97
N TYR A 292 4.49 -14.36 -28.07
CA TYR A 292 5.52 -15.15 -27.39
C TYR A 292 5.50 -14.87 -25.90
N PHE A 293 6.00 -15.82 -25.12
CA PHE A 293 6.12 -15.71 -23.68
C PHE A 293 7.58 -15.56 -23.28
N VAL A 294 7.85 -14.70 -22.29
CA VAL A 294 9.19 -14.51 -21.74
C VAL A 294 9.55 -15.73 -20.90
N ASP A 295 10.71 -16.34 -21.19
CA ASP A 295 11.19 -17.55 -20.53
C ASP A 295 11.89 -17.21 -19.20
N LEU A 296 11.11 -17.12 -18.11
CA LEU A 296 11.57 -16.76 -16.77
C LEU A 296 12.40 -17.86 -16.08
N SER A 297 12.51 -19.05 -16.65
CA SER A 297 13.38 -20.13 -16.12
C SER A 297 14.86 -19.74 -16.12
N LYS A 298 15.21 -18.67 -16.86
CA LYS A 298 16.57 -18.11 -16.96
C LYS A 298 16.93 -17.11 -15.86
N LEU A 299 16.00 -16.77 -14.97
CA LEU A 299 16.28 -15.88 -13.85
C LEU A 299 17.30 -16.52 -12.91
N THR A 300 18.28 -15.71 -12.48
CA THR A 300 19.32 -16.16 -11.56
C THR A 300 18.71 -16.70 -10.27
N ASP A 301 19.13 -17.89 -9.87
CA ASP A 301 18.67 -18.57 -8.63
C ASP A 301 17.15 -18.83 -8.54
N ILE A 302 16.43 -18.88 -9.66
CA ILE A 302 14.98 -19.12 -9.66
C ILE A 302 14.60 -20.44 -8.95
N ARG A 303 15.50 -21.40 -8.87
CA ARG A 303 15.33 -22.69 -8.19
C ARG A 303 16.04 -22.79 -6.86
N LYS A 304 16.75 -21.73 -6.43
CA LYS A 304 17.44 -21.74 -5.14
C LYS A 304 16.42 -21.81 -3.99
N LYS A 305 16.63 -22.74 -3.06
CA LYS A 305 15.84 -22.83 -1.83
C LYS A 305 16.29 -21.78 -0.82
N PRO A 306 15.36 -21.19 -0.04
CA PRO A 306 15.69 -20.35 1.09
C PRO A 306 16.51 -21.10 2.15
N GLU A 307 17.37 -20.38 2.85
CA GLU A 307 18.31 -20.98 3.82
C GLU A 307 17.60 -21.65 5.01
N TYR A 308 16.41 -21.18 5.41
CA TYR A 308 15.67 -21.76 6.53
C TYR A 308 15.28 -23.24 6.33
N LEU A 309 15.21 -23.72 5.08
CA LEU A 309 14.90 -25.12 4.77
C LEU A 309 16.09 -26.06 5.06
N ASN A 310 17.29 -25.52 5.31
CA ASN A 310 18.53 -26.30 5.53
C ASN A 310 18.81 -27.34 4.45
N ASP A 311 18.32 -27.13 3.23
CA ASP A 311 18.49 -28.01 2.07
C ASP A 311 19.19 -27.27 0.93
N THR A 312 20.37 -27.73 0.56
CA THR A 312 21.20 -27.10 -0.49
C THR A 312 20.83 -27.53 -1.90
N LEU A 313 19.98 -28.56 -2.06
CA LEU A 313 19.52 -29.00 -3.37
C LEU A 313 18.50 -28.01 -3.92
N PRO A 314 18.60 -27.60 -5.19
CA PRO A 314 17.61 -26.70 -5.78
C PRO A 314 16.23 -27.35 -5.85
N TYR A 315 15.18 -26.52 -5.97
CA TYR A 315 13.86 -27.02 -6.31
C TYR A 315 13.85 -27.73 -7.66
N SER A 316 13.03 -28.76 -7.81
CA SER A 316 12.82 -29.47 -9.08
C SER A 316 12.20 -28.57 -10.16
N ASN A 317 11.33 -27.67 -9.75
CA ASN A 317 10.66 -26.69 -10.59
C ASN A 317 11.09 -25.28 -10.26
N ASP A 318 10.83 -24.33 -11.16
CA ASP A 318 11.01 -22.92 -10.90
C ASP A 318 10.06 -22.47 -9.77
N ARG A 319 10.54 -21.56 -8.89
CA ARG A 319 9.68 -20.92 -7.91
C ARG A 319 8.60 -20.10 -8.64
N LYS A 320 7.38 -20.08 -8.08
CA LYS A 320 6.31 -19.21 -8.57
C LYS A 320 6.74 -17.74 -8.42
N VAL A 321 6.44 -16.96 -9.43
CA VAL A 321 6.75 -15.52 -9.46
C VAL A 321 5.57 -14.71 -9.95
N VAL A 322 5.48 -13.48 -9.47
CA VAL A 322 4.57 -12.46 -9.99
C VAL A 322 5.38 -11.45 -10.79
N MET A 323 4.93 -11.13 -12.00
CA MET A 323 5.51 -10.09 -12.84
C MET A 323 4.55 -8.91 -12.94
N HIS A 324 5.14 -7.70 -12.88
CA HIS A 324 4.40 -6.45 -12.97
C HIS A 324 4.34 -5.91 -14.40
N SER A 325 3.62 -4.81 -14.59
CA SER A 325 3.44 -4.18 -15.91
C SER A 325 4.77 -3.80 -16.53
N LEU A 326 4.92 -4.05 -17.84
CA LEU A 326 6.09 -3.60 -18.56
C LEU A 326 6.16 -2.07 -18.63
N LYS A 327 7.35 -1.52 -18.39
CA LYS A 327 7.66 -0.12 -18.68
C LYS A 327 8.45 -0.05 -19.96
N PHE A 328 7.80 0.31 -21.05
CA PHE A 328 8.45 0.46 -22.35
C PHE A 328 9.34 1.69 -22.38
N ASN A 329 10.47 1.60 -23.07
CA ASN A 329 11.23 2.78 -23.45
C ASN A 329 10.49 3.54 -24.58
N LYS A 330 10.88 4.78 -24.82
CA LYS A 330 10.19 5.64 -25.80
C LYS A 330 10.30 5.11 -27.25
N SER A 331 11.40 4.49 -27.61
CA SER A 331 11.60 3.85 -28.93
C SER A 331 10.79 2.56 -29.08
N SER A 332 10.32 1.97 -27.98
CA SER A 332 9.56 0.72 -27.98
C SER A 332 10.31 -0.47 -28.59
N ASP A 333 11.61 -0.51 -28.42
CA ASP A 333 12.48 -1.65 -28.74
C ASP A 333 12.87 -2.44 -27.49
N GLN A 334 12.77 -1.82 -26.32
CA GLN A 334 13.06 -2.40 -25.04
C GLN A 334 11.97 -2.10 -24.01
N ALA A 335 11.84 -2.97 -23.02
CA ALA A 335 11.01 -2.73 -21.85
C ALA A 335 11.69 -3.29 -20.59
N VAL A 336 11.37 -2.74 -19.44
CA VAL A 336 11.78 -3.28 -18.13
C VAL A 336 10.59 -3.83 -17.37
N CYS A 337 10.85 -4.87 -16.57
CA CYS A 337 9.85 -5.53 -15.75
C CYS A 337 10.39 -5.78 -14.34
N ASP A 338 9.55 -5.51 -13.34
CA ASP A 338 9.74 -5.92 -11.95
C ASP A 338 9.12 -7.31 -11.78
N ILE A 339 9.88 -8.26 -11.27
CA ILE A 339 9.45 -9.64 -11.03
C ILE A 339 9.79 -10.00 -9.60
N ARG A 340 8.85 -10.63 -8.89
CA ARG A 340 9.03 -11.06 -7.51
C ARG A 340 8.69 -12.51 -7.31
N SER A 341 9.44 -13.19 -6.46
CA SER A 341 9.07 -14.52 -5.98
C SER A 341 7.90 -14.42 -5.00
N TYR A 342 7.03 -15.44 -4.99
CA TYR A 342 5.90 -15.48 -4.06
C TYR A 342 6.33 -15.59 -2.60
N ASP A 343 7.49 -16.19 -2.32
CA ASP A 343 8.11 -16.17 -0.99
C ASP A 343 8.74 -14.82 -0.61
N ASN A 344 8.65 -13.82 -1.52
CA ASN A 344 9.16 -12.46 -1.42
C ASN A 344 10.65 -12.34 -1.01
N LYS A 345 11.45 -13.37 -1.27
CA LYS A 345 12.89 -13.36 -0.97
C LYS A 345 13.75 -12.84 -2.11
N ASP A 346 13.22 -12.83 -3.32
CA ASP A 346 13.88 -12.34 -4.51
C ASP A 346 13.03 -11.37 -5.31
N ARG A 347 13.66 -10.32 -5.77
CA ARG A 347 13.16 -9.39 -6.77
C ARG A 347 14.15 -9.29 -7.90
N TRP A 348 13.70 -9.52 -9.12
CA TRP A 348 14.49 -9.34 -10.34
C TRP A 348 13.94 -8.17 -11.15
N ILE A 349 14.83 -7.31 -11.63
CA ILE A 349 14.52 -6.33 -12.66
C ILE A 349 15.16 -6.76 -13.94
N ILE A 350 14.37 -7.03 -14.97
CA ILE A 350 14.84 -7.51 -16.26
C ILE A 350 14.65 -6.46 -17.34
N LEU A 351 15.58 -6.41 -18.29
CA LEU A 351 15.51 -5.64 -19.53
C LEU A 351 15.19 -6.59 -20.67
N ILE A 352 14.04 -6.42 -21.29
CA ILE A 352 13.54 -7.27 -22.38
C ILE A 352 13.78 -6.59 -23.71
N ASP A 353 14.40 -7.30 -24.67
CA ASP A 353 14.41 -6.96 -26.09
C ASP A 353 13.08 -7.40 -26.70
N LEU A 354 12.26 -6.45 -27.13
CA LEU A 354 10.91 -6.71 -27.62
C LEU A 354 10.86 -7.38 -28.99
N ILE A 355 11.98 -7.39 -29.73
CA ILE A 355 12.05 -8.02 -31.05
C ILE A 355 12.32 -9.52 -30.92
N THR A 356 13.20 -9.89 -29.99
CA THR A 356 13.66 -11.27 -29.81
C THR A 356 12.95 -11.99 -28.66
N GLY A 357 12.37 -11.26 -27.69
CA GLY A 357 11.79 -11.79 -26.46
C GLY A 357 12.84 -12.22 -25.42
N ASN A 358 14.12 -12.05 -25.72
CA ASN A 358 15.18 -12.32 -24.77
C ASN A 358 15.29 -11.21 -23.74
N PHE A 359 15.75 -11.55 -22.54
CA PHE A 359 16.00 -10.56 -21.51
C PHE A 359 17.44 -10.61 -20.98
N THR A 360 17.84 -9.50 -20.35
CA THR A 360 19.02 -9.37 -19.52
C THR A 360 18.57 -8.99 -18.11
N GLU A 361 19.02 -9.72 -17.11
CA GLU A 361 18.81 -9.35 -15.71
C GLU A 361 19.70 -8.14 -15.40
N ILE A 362 19.09 -7.03 -14.98
CA ILE A 362 19.81 -5.78 -14.69
C ILE A 362 20.03 -5.56 -13.20
N GLU A 363 19.18 -6.14 -12.38
CA GLU A 363 19.30 -6.14 -10.92
C GLU A 363 18.62 -7.38 -10.34
N ARG A 364 19.27 -8.02 -9.38
CA ARG A 364 18.65 -8.96 -8.45
C ARG A 364 18.82 -8.45 -7.03
N GLN A 365 17.73 -8.34 -6.33
CA GLN A 365 17.69 -8.08 -4.90
C GLN A 365 17.32 -9.37 -4.20
N HIS A 366 18.09 -9.76 -3.19
CA HIS A 366 17.85 -10.96 -2.40
C HIS A 366 17.90 -10.62 -0.93
N ASP A 367 16.96 -11.14 -0.15
CA ASP A 367 16.95 -11.08 1.31
C ASP A 367 16.39 -12.39 1.86
N GLU A 368 17.08 -13.02 2.80
CA GLU A 368 16.59 -14.26 3.44
C GLU A 368 15.33 -13.99 4.30
N ALA A 369 15.12 -12.75 4.75
CA ALA A 369 13.85 -12.36 5.35
C ALA A 369 12.83 -12.06 4.25
N TRP A 370 12.78 -10.84 3.75
CA TRP A 370 11.91 -10.46 2.63
C TRP A 370 12.35 -9.13 2.00
N ILE A 371 12.09 -9.01 0.70
CA ILE A 371 12.24 -7.76 -0.05
C ILE A 371 11.14 -6.78 0.38
N GLY A 372 11.48 -5.53 0.64
CA GLY A 372 10.53 -4.49 1.04
C GLY A 372 11.16 -3.11 1.14
N GLY A 373 10.51 -2.25 1.91
CA GLY A 373 10.94 -0.87 2.17
C GLY A 373 10.22 0.17 1.32
N PRO A 374 10.37 1.44 1.70
CA PRO A 374 9.71 2.55 1.00
C PRO A 374 10.03 2.56 -0.49
N GLY A 375 9.00 2.75 -1.33
CA GLY A 375 9.12 2.77 -2.79
C GLY A 375 9.46 1.42 -3.44
N ILE A 376 9.63 0.34 -2.64
CA ILE A 376 9.88 -1.02 -3.13
C ILE A 376 8.65 -1.89 -2.93
N SER A 377 7.87 -1.65 -1.89
CA SER A 377 6.77 -2.43 -1.34
C SER A 377 7.21 -3.74 -0.65
N GLY A 378 6.60 -4.04 0.48
CA GLY A 378 6.69 -5.33 1.16
C GLY A 378 5.73 -6.38 0.61
N TRP A 379 4.85 -6.01 -0.31
CA TRP A 379 3.85 -6.88 -0.94
C TRP A 379 4.34 -7.29 -2.32
N ASN A 380 4.49 -8.58 -2.58
CA ASN A 380 4.99 -9.06 -3.87
C ASN A 380 4.00 -8.82 -5.03
N THR A 381 2.73 -8.55 -4.73
CA THR A 381 1.68 -8.19 -5.70
C THR A 381 1.72 -6.70 -6.10
N GLU A 382 2.50 -5.88 -5.41
CA GLU A 382 2.67 -4.45 -5.69
C GLU A 382 4.00 -4.17 -6.40
N GLU A 383 3.95 -3.27 -7.39
CA GLU A 383 5.12 -2.86 -8.14
C GLU A 383 6.00 -1.88 -7.35
N GLY A 384 7.31 -2.08 -7.37
CA GLY A 384 8.27 -1.10 -6.85
C GLY A 384 8.54 0.03 -7.85
N THR A 385 9.21 1.09 -7.38
CA THR A 385 9.66 2.19 -8.25
C THR A 385 10.56 1.65 -9.36
N LEU A 386 10.14 1.87 -10.61
CA LEU A 386 10.84 1.46 -11.83
C LEU A 386 10.43 2.36 -12.99
N GLY A 387 11.38 2.85 -13.77
CA GLY A 387 11.09 3.68 -14.93
C GLY A 387 12.29 4.01 -15.79
N TRP A 388 12.05 4.78 -16.85
CA TRP A 388 13.07 5.25 -17.80
C TRP A 388 13.29 6.75 -17.64
N LEU A 389 14.55 7.18 -17.74
CA LEU A 389 14.86 8.59 -17.96
C LEU A 389 14.54 9.00 -19.42
N ASN A 390 14.43 10.32 -19.64
CA ASN A 390 14.09 10.87 -20.96
C ASN A 390 15.18 10.61 -22.03
N ASP A 391 16.39 10.14 -21.65
CA ASP A 391 17.45 9.76 -22.56
C ASP A 391 17.18 8.44 -23.29
N ASN A 392 16.11 7.72 -22.94
CA ASN A 392 15.70 6.45 -23.52
C ASN A 392 16.71 5.30 -23.31
N GLN A 393 17.69 5.47 -22.47
CA GLN A 393 18.81 4.52 -22.23
C GLN A 393 19.10 4.25 -20.76
N THR A 394 18.62 5.12 -19.86
CA THR A 394 18.84 4.98 -18.42
C THR A 394 17.55 4.52 -17.73
N VAL A 395 17.66 3.38 -17.04
CA VAL A 395 16.60 2.87 -16.16
C VAL A 395 16.88 3.35 -14.74
N TYR A 396 15.84 3.81 -14.02
CA TYR A 396 15.93 4.10 -12.59
C TYR A 396 15.02 3.18 -11.79
N PHE A 397 15.46 2.82 -10.59
CA PHE A 397 14.70 1.97 -9.67
C PHE A 397 15.14 2.20 -8.22
N GLN A 398 14.33 1.77 -7.24
CA GLN A 398 14.71 1.75 -5.84
C GLN A 398 15.19 0.38 -5.40
N SER A 399 16.16 0.37 -4.48
CA SER A 399 16.72 -0.85 -3.87
C SER A 399 17.24 -0.56 -2.47
N GLU A 400 17.12 -1.54 -1.57
CA GLU A 400 17.63 -1.51 -0.19
C GLU A 400 19.01 -2.19 -0.03
N LYS A 401 19.71 -2.49 -1.10
CA LYS A 401 20.98 -3.27 -1.02
C LYS A 401 22.06 -2.66 -0.12
N THR A 402 21.94 -1.38 0.22
CA THR A 402 22.81 -0.69 1.18
C THR A 402 22.21 -0.59 2.60
N GLY A 403 21.08 -1.24 2.86
CA GLY A 403 20.38 -1.22 4.13
C GLY A 403 19.25 -0.14 4.23
N TYR A 404 19.20 0.79 3.29
CA TYR A 404 18.17 1.83 3.21
C TYR A 404 17.67 1.96 1.78
N SER A 405 16.42 2.37 1.60
CA SER A 405 15.82 2.51 0.27
C SER A 405 16.34 3.73 -0.47
N HIS A 406 17.09 3.49 -1.54
CA HIS A 406 17.72 4.51 -2.38
C HIS A 406 17.43 4.32 -3.86
N ILE A 407 17.64 5.39 -4.66
CA ILE A 407 17.52 5.37 -6.11
C ILE A 407 18.82 4.85 -6.71
N TYR A 408 18.68 3.96 -7.69
CA TYR A 408 19.77 3.42 -8.53
C TYR A 408 19.48 3.72 -9.99
N LEU A 409 20.56 3.90 -10.78
CA LEU A 409 20.52 4.11 -12.21
C LEU A 409 21.27 2.98 -12.92
N TYR A 410 20.65 2.42 -13.97
CA TYR A 410 21.24 1.41 -14.83
C TYR A 410 21.33 1.91 -16.26
N GLN A 411 22.53 1.79 -16.89
CA GLN A 411 22.77 2.17 -18.28
C GLN A 411 22.59 0.98 -19.22
N THR A 412 21.67 1.07 -20.18
CA THR A 412 21.38 0.00 -21.14
C THR A 412 22.36 -0.01 -22.34
N SER A 413 23.09 1.09 -22.59
CA SER A 413 23.97 1.22 -23.74
C SER A 413 25.07 0.16 -23.79
N PRO A 414 25.22 -0.59 -24.89
CA PRO A 414 26.27 -1.63 -25.06
C PRO A 414 27.68 -1.06 -25.16
N LEU A 415 27.85 0.24 -25.40
CA LEU A 415 29.14 0.89 -25.55
C LEU A 415 29.93 1.00 -24.23
N ILE A 416 29.25 0.79 -23.09
CA ILE A 416 29.88 0.83 -21.76
C ILE A 416 30.36 -0.58 -21.38
N LYS A 417 31.53 -0.97 -21.87
CA LYS A 417 32.09 -2.32 -21.66
C LYS A 417 32.85 -2.52 -20.35
N THR A 418 33.22 -1.46 -19.63
CA THR A 418 34.22 -1.53 -18.56
C THR A 418 33.79 -0.91 -17.23
N ILE A 419 32.54 -0.42 -17.07
CA ILE A 419 32.09 0.27 -15.88
C ILE A 419 30.85 -0.46 -15.33
N GLN A 420 30.75 -0.51 -14.02
CA GLN A 420 29.56 -0.97 -13.31
C GLN A 420 28.31 -0.25 -13.88
N ARG A 421 27.44 -1.01 -14.55
CA ARG A 421 26.26 -0.46 -15.23
C ARG A 421 25.23 0.09 -14.26
N THR A 422 25.14 -0.50 -13.06
CA THR A 422 24.27 -0.03 -11.97
C THR A 422 25.07 0.86 -11.02
N THR A 423 24.61 2.09 -10.78
CA THR A 423 25.22 3.03 -9.84
C THR A 423 24.18 3.58 -8.87
N ALA A 424 24.56 3.71 -7.59
CA ALA A 424 23.71 4.41 -6.63
C ALA A 424 23.60 5.90 -7.04
N PHE A 425 22.39 6.41 -7.10
CA PHE A 425 22.13 7.82 -7.31
C PHE A 425 22.08 8.59 -5.98
N THR A 426 21.53 7.95 -4.93
CA THR A 426 21.50 8.45 -3.57
C THR A 426 22.10 7.44 -2.60
N GLU A 427 22.61 7.91 -1.45
CA GLU A 427 23.24 7.11 -0.41
C GLU A 427 23.03 7.74 0.97
N GLY A 428 23.17 6.95 2.04
CA GLY A 428 23.13 7.42 3.42
C GLY A 428 22.21 6.59 4.31
N SER A 429 22.16 6.97 5.61
CA SER A 429 21.26 6.32 6.60
C SER A 429 19.91 7.03 6.65
N TRP A 430 19.21 7.08 5.53
CA TRP A 430 17.89 7.68 5.35
C TRP A 430 17.21 7.04 4.15
N GLU A 431 15.89 7.20 4.01
CA GLU A 431 15.08 6.50 3.01
C GLU A 431 14.31 7.45 2.11
N ILE A 432 14.10 7.00 0.87
CA ILE A 432 13.25 7.66 -0.13
C ILE A 432 11.92 6.90 -0.19
N TYR A 433 10.80 7.62 -0.04
CA TYR A 433 9.45 7.06 -0.04
C TYR A 433 8.81 7.12 -1.42
N ASN A 434 8.75 8.28 -2.02
CA ASN A 434 8.14 8.50 -3.32
C ASN A 434 9.13 9.15 -4.28
N VAL A 435 9.10 8.74 -5.54
CA VAL A 435 9.95 9.29 -6.60
C VAL A 435 9.08 9.70 -7.78
N SER A 436 9.24 10.92 -8.25
CA SER A 436 8.67 11.39 -9.51
C SER A 436 9.71 12.10 -10.36
N LEU A 437 9.68 11.87 -11.68
CA LEU A 437 10.56 12.54 -12.63
C LEU A 437 9.94 13.87 -13.06
N SER A 438 10.75 14.95 -13.10
CA SER A 438 10.30 16.23 -13.65
C SER A 438 9.95 16.09 -15.14
N LYS A 439 9.05 16.94 -15.64
CA LYS A 439 8.61 16.93 -17.05
C LYS A 439 9.75 17.07 -18.04
N ASP A 440 10.75 17.88 -17.72
CA ASP A 440 11.93 18.06 -18.55
C ASP A 440 12.96 16.94 -18.38
N GLY A 441 12.71 15.99 -17.46
CA GLY A 441 13.57 14.83 -17.19
C GLY A 441 14.90 15.17 -16.53
N LYS A 442 15.07 16.40 -15.98
CA LYS A 442 16.33 16.82 -15.38
C LYS A 442 16.42 16.59 -13.88
N TYR A 443 15.27 16.40 -13.22
CA TYR A 443 15.19 16.30 -11.76
C TYR A 443 14.34 15.11 -11.35
N PHE A 444 14.70 14.52 -10.21
CA PHE A 444 13.77 13.76 -9.40
C PHE A 444 13.17 14.68 -8.33
N TYR A 445 11.87 14.55 -8.08
CA TYR A 445 11.19 15.02 -6.90
C TYR A 445 10.93 13.84 -5.99
N VAL A 446 11.28 13.95 -4.72
CA VAL A 446 11.17 12.83 -3.78
C VAL A 446 10.64 13.28 -2.42
N ASN A 447 9.92 12.38 -1.74
CA ASN A 447 9.74 12.45 -0.30
C ASN A 447 10.80 11.57 0.37
N ALA A 448 11.43 12.08 1.43
CA ALA A 448 12.50 11.39 2.14
C ALA A 448 12.54 11.78 3.63
N ASN A 449 13.12 10.93 4.48
CA ASN A 449 13.36 11.24 5.88
C ASN A 449 14.80 11.71 6.15
N ARG A 450 15.35 12.50 5.21
CA ARG A 450 16.76 12.87 5.19
C ARG A 450 17.17 13.81 6.31
N SER A 451 16.34 14.79 6.68
CA SER A 451 16.65 15.75 7.72
C SER A 451 16.50 15.19 9.13
N HIS A 452 15.55 14.27 9.31
CA HIS A 452 15.27 13.56 10.54
C HIS A 452 14.42 12.32 10.22
N LEU A 453 14.66 11.19 10.88
CA LEU A 453 13.97 9.92 10.58
C LEU A 453 12.43 10.03 10.69
N GLY A 454 11.96 10.89 11.61
CA GLY A 454 10.52 11.17 11.78
C GLY A 454 9.94 12.25 10.87
N ASN A 455 10.71 12.83 9.94
CA ASN A 455 10.21 13.82 8.98
C ASN A 455 9.89 13.18 7.63
N ARG A 456 9.16 13.93 6.80
CA ARG A 456 9.00 13.67 5.37
C ARG A 456 9.31 14.95 4.61
N ASP A 457 10.61 15.09 4.27
CA ASP A 457 11.13 16.21 3.47
C ASP A 457 10.63 16.08 2.03
N PHE A 458 10.40 17.21 1.36
CA PHE A 458 10.22 17.24 -0.09
C PHE A 458 11.48 17.83 -0.74
N LEU A 459 12.17 17.00 -1.53
CA LEU A 459 13.46 17.30 -2.12
C LEU A 459 13.39 17.31 -3.64
N LYS A 460 14.17 18.19 -4.27
CA LYS A 460 14.44 18.24 -5.70
C LYS A 460 15.89 17.84 -5.95
N MET A 461 16.12 16.82 -6.78
CA MET A 461 17.45 16.26 -7.04
C MET A 461 17.81 16.38 -8.51
N GLU A 462 18.89 17.09 -8.84
CA GLU A 462 19.35 17.22 -10.21
C GLU A 462 20.06 15.95 -10.68
N ILE A 463 19.56 15.34 -11.77
CA ILE A 463 20.03 14.04 -12.23
C ILE A 463 21.50 14.11 -12.71
N ALA A 464 21.85 15.16 -13.47
CA ALA A 464 23.18 15.29 -14.06
C ALA A 464 24.27 15.54 -13.01
N SER A 465 24.04 16.37 -12.00
CA SER A 465 25.03 16.74 -10.98
C SER A 465 24.89 15.97 -9.67
N ARG A 466 23.77 15.24 -9.50
CA ARG A 466 23.35 14.59 -8.23
C ARG A 466 23.16 15.56 -7.07
N LYS A 467 23.04 16.86 -7.35
CA LYS A 467 22.83 17.88 -6.33
C LYS A 467 21.42 17.84 -5.77
N ILE A 468 21.31 17.84 -4.45
CA ILE A 468 20.03 17.80 -3.72
C ILE A 468 19.69 19.23 -3.27
N PHE A 469 18.49 19.67 -3.60
CA PHE A 469 17.92 20.95 -3.20
C PHE A 469 16.74 20.67 -2.25
N PRO A 470 16.81 21.02 -0.96
CA PRO A 470 15.66 20.94 -0.08
C PRO A 470 14.64 22.00 -0.50
N VAL A 471 13.46 21.56 -0.94
CA VAL A 471 12.34 22.47 -1.24
C VAL A 471 11.56 22.72 0.05
N MET A 472 11.23 21.66 0.79
CA MET A 472 10.61 21.68 2.11
C MET A 472 11.33 20.67 3.01
N SER A 473 11.89 21.13 4.14
CA SER A 473 12.64 20.26 5.07
C SER A 473 12.49 20.67 6.55
N ASN A 474 11.51 21.52 6.87
CA ASN A 474 11.17 21.80 8.26
C ASN A 474 10.41 20.64 8.89
N GLU A 475 10.39 20.57 10.21
CA GLU A 475 9.70 19.52 10.97
C GLU A 475 8.27 19.30 10.49
N GLY A 476 7.92 18.04 10.20
CA GLY A 476 6.61 17.62 9.74
C GLY A 476 6.63 16.74 8.47
N TYR A 477 5.46 16.54 7.91
CA TYR A 477 5.28 15.85 6.63
C TYR A 477 4.77 16.82 5.56
N HIS A 478 5.48 16.86 4.45
CA HIS A 478 5.15 17.62 3.25
C HIS A 478 4.70 16.69 2.14
N ASP A 479 3.38 16.43 2.06
CA ASP A 479 2.77 15.71 0.95
C ASP A 479 2.48 16.70 -0.17
N VAL A 480 3.22 16.60 -1.27
CA VAL A 480 3.30 17.66 -2.29
C VAL A 480 2.76 17.19 -3.64
N SER A 481 1.81 17.94 -4.17
CA SER A 481 1.34 17.85 -5.56
C SER A 481 1.86 19.05 -6.36
N LEU A 482 2.61 18.77 -7.44
CA LEU A 482 3.18 19.79 -8.33
C LEU A 482 2.12 20.31 -9.31
N SER A 483 2.11 21.64 -9.52
CA SER A 483 1.31 22.21 -10.62
C SER A 483 1.73 21.68 -11.99
N PRO A 484 0.85 21.71 -13.00
CA PRO A 484 1.17 21.26 -14.35
C PRO A 484 2.40 21.91 -14.98
N ASP A 485 2.78 23.10 -14.58
CA ASP A 485 4.01 23.80 -15.03
C ASP A 485 5.18 23.63 -14.04
N GLU A 486 5.00 22.87 -12.98
CA GLU A 486 5.96 22.58 -11.90
C GLU A 486 6.47 23.83 -11.14
N LYS A 487 5.78 24.98 -11.25
CA LYS A 487 6.21 26.23 -10.60
C LYS A 487 5.57 26.43 -9.23
N THR A 488 4.41 25.84 -8.99
CA THR A 488 3.64 26.00 -7.76
C THR A 488 3.42 24.63 -7.11
N LEU A 489 3.46 24.62 -5.78
CA LEU A 489 3.23 23.45 -4.95
C LEU A 489 1.86 23.58 -4.28
N ALA A 490 1.06 22.53 -4.33
CA ALA A 490 -0.03 22.30 -3.40
C ALA A 490 0.47 21.30 -2.35
N ILE A 491 0.42 21.68 -1.09
CA ILE A 491 1.09 20.95 -0.01
C ILE A 491 0.05 20.58 1.04
N ARG A 492 -0.15 19.30 1.27
CA ARG A 492 -0.84 18.80 2.46
C ARG A 492 0.23 18.63 3.53
N PHE A 493 0.15 19.44 4.58
CA PHE A 493 1.17 19.50 5.63
C PHE A 493 0.57 19.32 7.01
N SER A 494 1.32 18.64 7.87
CA SER A 494 1.04 18.52 9.31
C SER A 494 2.33 18.51 10.11
N ASP A 495 2.22 18.85 11.40
CA ASP A 495 3.25 18.64 12.41
C ASP A 495 2.72 17.76 13.57
N LYS A 496 3.52 17.57 14.63
CA LYS A 496 3.23 16.62 15.74
C LYS A 496 1.87 16.80 16.40
N ASN A 497 1.34 18.02 16.46
CA ASN A 497 0.07 18.34 17.12
C ASN A 497 -0.84 19.25 16.28
N THR A 498 -0.50 19.47 15.01
CA THR A 498 -1.32 20.19 14.04
C THR A 498 -1.82 19.22 13.00
N PRO A 499 -3.16 18.98 12.92
CA PRO A 499 -3.76 18.16 11.87
C PRO A 499 -3.43 18.66 10.47
N TRP A 500 -3.68 17.81 9.48
CA TRP A 500 -3.40 18.10 8.08
C TRP A 500 -4.17 19.31 7.57
N GLU A 501 -3.44 20.20 6.88
CA GLU A 501 -4.02 21.37 6.23
C GLU A 501 -3.41 21.56 4.84
N LEU A 502 -4.14 22.23 3.97
CA LEU A 502 -3.67 22.61 2.63
C LEU A 502 -2.87 23.91 2.71
N TYR A 503 -1.71 23.90 2.07
CA TYR A 503 -0.84 25.05 1.86
C TYR A 503 -0.47 25.17 0.39
N THR A 504 0.05 26.33 0.01
CA THR A 504 0.70 26.56 -1.30
C THR A 504 2.06 27.18 -1.11
N ALA A 505 2.97 26.92 -2.06
CA ALA A 505 4.29 27.56 -2.12
C ALA A 505 4.79 27.64 -3.56
N VAL A 506 5.82 28.45 -3.80
CA VAL A 506 6.56 28.43 -5.05
C VAL A 506 7.57 27.28 -5.02
N ASN A 507 7.78 26.58 -6.15
CA ASN A 507 8.73 25.47 -6.24
C ASN A 507 10.18 25.96 -6.30
N THR A 508 10.69 26.42 -5.17
CA THR A 508 12.07 26.89 -4.98
C THR A 508 12.69 26.26 -3.74
N ALA A 509 14.01 26.26 -3.66
CA ALA A 509 14.70 25.78 -2.47
C ALA A 509 14.29 26.60 -1.23
N ASN A 510 14.04 25.89 -0.10
CA ASN A 510 13.61 26.48 1.17
C ASN A 510 12.35 27.36 1.03
N ALA A 511 11.37 26.87 0.28
CA ALA A 511 10.15 27.61 -0.02
C ALA A 511 9.33 27.92 1.24
N THR A 512 8.74 29.11 1.27
CA THR A 512 7.80 29.50 2.32
C THR A 512 6.39 29.11 1.90
N LYS A 513 5.69 28.34 2.75
CA LYS A 513 4.32 27.90 2.52
C LYS A 513 3.29 28.85 3.11
N THR A 514 2.19 29.04 2.39
CA THR A 514 1.02 29.82 2.82
C THR A 514 -0.15 28.90 3.08
N ARG A 515 -0.73 28.96 4.28
CA ARG A 515 -1.89 28.12 4.68
C ARG A 515 -3.17 28.57 3.97
N ILE A 516 -3.95 27.62 3.48
CA ILE A 516 -5.18 27.83 2.73
C ILE A 516 -6.42 27.36 3.51
N THR A 517 -6.35 26.21 4.18
CA THR A 517 -7.47 25.65 4.96
C THR A 517 -7.25 25.80 6.46
N TYR A 518 -8.35 25.85 7.19
CA TYR A 518 -8.42 25.92 8.65
C TYR A 518 -9.51 24.97 9.09
N SER A 519 -9.16 23.70 9.17
CA SER A 519 -10.15 22.59 9.33
C SER A 519 -10.55 22.36 10.78
N THR A 520 -9.68 22.73 11.74
CA THR A 520 -9.87 22.41 13.16
C THR A 520 -11.06 23.15 13.77
N THR A 521 -11.82 22.44 14.60
CA THR A 521 -12.98 23.00 15.32
C THR A 521 -12.57 23.95 16.45
N LYS A 522 -13.51 24.73 16.93
CA LYS A 522 -13.27 25.59 18.11
C LYS A 522 -12.99 24.77 19.37
N GLN A 523 -13.65 23.61 19.51
CA GLN A 523 -13.45 22.69 20.63
C GLN A 523 -12.04 22.12 20.63
N PHE A 524 -11.58 21.61 19.50
CA PHE A 524 -10.22 21.11 19.34
C PHE A 524 -9.18 22.21 19.67
N ASN A 525 -9.37 23.40 19.16
CA ASN A 525 -8.46 24.54 19.37
C ASN A 525 -8.50 25.13 20.80
N ALA A 526 -9.53 24.82 21.59
CA ALA A 526 -9.63 25.27 22.98
C ALA A 526 -8.72 24.49 23.94
N TYR A 527 -8.24 23.31 23.52
CA TYR A 527 -7.33 22.50 24.30
C TYR A 527 -5.86 22.74 23.85
N GLN A 528 -4.94 22.78 24.81
CA GLN A 528 -3.51 22.93 24.55
C GLN A 528 -2.86 21.57 24.32
N TRP A 529 -2.88 21.11 23.07
CA TRP A 529 -2.29 19.82 22.66
C TRP A 529 -0.80 19.76 22.91
N ARG A 530 -0.35 18.68 23.53
CA ARG A 530 1.08 18.43 23.72
C ARG A 530 1.74 18.11 22.38
N LYS A 531 3.02 18.49 22.27
CA LYS A 531 3.92 18.03 21.21
C LYS A 531 4.74 16.89 21.79
N PRO A 532 4.42 15.62 21.48
CA PRO A 532 5.17 14.51 22.02
C PRO A 532 6.64 14.62 21.61
N GLU A 533 7.52 14.33 22.53
CA GLU A 533 8.95 14.27 22.24
C GLU A 533 9.24 12.94 21.54
N VAL A 534 9.92 13.01 20.37
CA VAL A 534 10.47 11.82 19.71
C VAL A 534 11.82 11.54 20.34
N ILE A 535 11.89 10.45 21.08
CA ILE A 535 13.07 10.03 21.84
C ILE A 535 13.68 8.76 21.29
N THR A 536 14.88 8.44 21.76
CA THR A 536 15.48 7.10 21.62
C THR A 536 15.89 6.57 22.97
N PHE A 537 15.77 5.26 23.18
CA PHE A 537 16.35 4.55 24.30
C PHE A 537 17.11 3.32 23.79
N LYS A 538 17.99 2.75 24.60
CA LYS A 538 18.77 1.57 24.21
C LYS A 538 17.97 0.31 24.51
N GLY A 539 17.80 -0.51 23.50
CA GLY A 539 17.33 -1.88 23.68
C GLY A 539 18.38 -2.75 24.38
N SER A 540 17.97 -3.89 24.87
CA SER A 540 18.83 -4.90 25.53
C SER A 540 19.98 -5.40 24.65
N ASP A 541 19.88 -5.25 23.33
CA ASP A 541 20.95 -5.51 22.34
C ASP A 541 21.87 -4.31 22.07
N GLY A 542 21.66 -3.18 22.78
CA GLY A 542 22.43 -1.94 22.63
C GLY A 542 22.05 -1.07 21.42
N LYS A 543 21.09 -1.50 20.58
CA LYS A 543 20.58 -0.71 19.46
C LYS A 543 19.58 0.35 19.94
N ASP A 544 19.40 1.39 19.12
CA ASP A 544 18.40 2.42 19.38
C ASP A 544 16.97 1.88 19.08
N VAL A 545 16.06 2.19 19.99
CA VAL A 545 14.60 2.01 19.83
C VAL A 545 13.97 3.41 19.88
N TYR A 546 13.08 3.69 18.97
CA TYR A 546 12.45 5.01 18.80
C TYR A 546 11.07 5.03 19.42
N ALA A 547 10.69 6.15 20.03
CA ALA A 547 9.38 6.28 20.66
C ALA A 547 8.90 7.74 20.72
N ARG A 548 7.58 7.92 20.87
CA ARG A 548 6.98 9.16 21.35
C ARG A 548 6.76 9.07 22.85
N LEU A 549 7.25 10.05 23.58
CA LEU A 549 7.08 10.15 25.03
C LEU A 549 6.13 11.30 25.37
N TYR A 550 5.08 10.97 26.12
CA TYR A 550 4.13 11.92 26.69
C TYR A 550 4.28 11.93 28.19
N GLN A 551 4.61 13.08 28.79
CA GLN A 551 4.83 13.20 30.22
C GLN A 551 3.92 14.26 30.85
N PRO A 552 3.35 13.98 32.04
CA PRO A 552 2.67 15.00 32.82
C PRO A 552 3.66 16.00 33.41
N GLN A 553 3.17 17.17 33.81
CA GLN A 553 3.97 18.08 34.59
C GLN A 553 4.34 17.43 35.93
N ILE A 554 5.53 17.73 36.46
CA ILE A 554 6.10 17.09 37.67
C ILE A 554 5.12 17.09 38.85
N ALA A 555 4.39 18.18 39.05
CA ALA A 555 3.39 18.32 40.14
C ALA A 555 2.16 17.42 39.99
N GLN A 556 1.90 16.89 38.80
CA GLN A 556 0.74 16.04 38.48
C GLN A 556 1.13 14.58 38.26
N LYS A 557 2.43 14.26 38.22
CA LYS A 557 2.95 12.94 37.88
C LYS A 557 2.55 11.93 38.97
N ASN A 558 1.73 10.94 38.58
CA ASN A 558 1.58 9.70 39.34
C ASN A 558 2.65 8.70 38.89
N THR A 559 2.90 7.63 39.61
CA THR A 559 3.91 6.64 39.24
C THR A 559 3.40 5.55 38.30
N ALA A 560 2.34 5.84 37.52
CA ALA A 560 1.75 4.91 36.56
C ALA A 560 2.07 5.30 35.12
N ALA A 561 2.15 4.31 34.26
CA ALA A 561 2.35 4.51 32.82
C ALA A 561 1.51 3.56 31.95
N VAL A 562 1.41 3.90 30.69
CA VAL A 562 0.81 3.07 29.66
C VAL A 562 1.78 2.98 28.48
N ILE A 563 2.00 1.78 27.98
CA ILE A 563 2.70 1.54 26.71
C ILE A 563 1.64 1.34 25.64
N PHE A 564 1.69 2.17 24.61
CA PHE A 564 0.90 2.00 23.41
C PHE A 564 1.70 1.25 22.35
N VAL A 565 1.06 0.29 21.70
CA VAL A 565 1.63 -0.51 20.63
C VAL A 565 0.84 -0.26 19.34
N HIS A 566 1.48 0.38 18.35
CA HIS A 566 0.84 0.62 17.07
C HIS A 566 0.59 -0.66 16.27
N GLY A 567 -0.35 -0.63 15.33
CA GLY A 567 -0.70 -1.76 14.47
C GLY A 567 0.22 -1.95 13.27
N ALA A 568 -0.11 -2.94 12.44
CA ALA A 568 0.49 -3.27 11.15
C ALA A 568 2.00 -3.60 11.14
N GLY A 569 2.66 -3.65 12.29
CA GLY A 569 4.08 -3.99 12.41
C GLY A 569 5.05 -3.05 11.65
N TYR A 570 4.76 -2.76 10.41
CA TYR A 570 5.58 -1.98 9.48
C TYR A 570 5.28 -0.46 9.48
N LEU A 571 4.37 0.05 10.29
CA LEU A 571 4.10 1.49 10.38
C LEU A 571 5.22 2.21 11.15
N GLN A 572 5.33 3.51 10.94
CA GLN A 572 6.09 4.43 11.77
C GLN A 572 5.12 5.34 12.52
N ASN A 573 5.22 5.43 13.85
CA ASN A 573 4.42 6.33 14.69
C ASN A 573 5.27 7.32 15.49
N ALA A 574 6.54 7.01 15.77
CA ALA A 574 7.50 7.94 16.36
C ALA A 574 8.02 8.95 15.33
N HIS A 575 7.11 9.76 14.80
CA HIS A 575 7.38 10.75 13.76
C HIS A 575 6.93 12.16 14.16
N ASN A 576 7.30 13.16 13.36
CA ASN A 576 7.09 14.57 13.62
C ASN A 576 5.89 15.18 12.89
N TYR A 577 4.88 14.36 12.57
CA TYR A 577 3.67 14.83 11.90
C TYR A 577 2.42 14.25 12.57
N TRP A 578 1.23 14.62 12.10
CA TRP A 578 -0.05 14.21 12.66
C TRP A 578 -0.21 12.70 12.59
N SER A 579 -0.51 12.07 13.73
CA SER A 579 -0.63 10.62 13.83
C SER A 579 -1.85 10.11 13.08
N ASN A 580 -1.68 8.97 12.40
CA ASN A 580 -2.80 8.19 11.90
C ASN A 580 -3.65 7.62 13.05
N TYR A 581 -3.04 7.46 14.22
CA TYR A 581 -3.68 7.10 15.50
C TYR A 581 -4.11 8.38 16.25
N TYR A 582 -4.94 9.22 15.59
CA TYR A 582 -5.31 10.53 16.14
C TYR A 582 -6.25 10.44 17.35
N ARG A 583 -7.07 9.38 17.46
CA ARG A 583 -7.90 9.13 18.64
C ARG A 583 -7.01 8.72 19.82
N GLU A 584 -6.08 7.82 19.60
CA GLU A 584 -5.10 7.42 20.58
C GLU A 584 -4.18 8.60 20.98
N PHE A 585 -3.78 9.47 20.03
CA PHE A 585 -3.09 10.72 20.36
C PHE A 585 -3.89 11.60 21.32
N MET A 586 -5.19 11.77 21.08
CA MET A 586 -6.07 12.54 21.98
C MET A 586 -6.26 11.83 23.33
N PHE A 587 -6.39 10.51 23.31
CA PHE A 587 -6.48 9.68 24.53
C PHE A 587 -5.18 9.73 25.33
N HIS A 588 -4.01 9.70 24.70
CA HIS A 588 -2.72 9.90 25.36
C HIS A 588 -2.66 11.26 26.09
N ASN A 589 -3.19 12.32 25.49
CA ASN A 589 -3.28 13.62 26.15
C ASN A 589 -4.21 13.57 27.36
N LEU A 590 -5.36 12.87 27.27
CA LEU A 590 -6.28 12.66 28.41
C LEU A 590 -5.61 11.87 29.53
N LEU A 591 -4.86 10.81 29.22
CA LEU A 591 -4.10 10.04 30.21
C LEU A 591 -3.05 10.90 30.94
N VAL A 592 -2.34 11.74 30.18
CA VAL A 592 -1.32 12.65 30.75
C VAL A 592 -1.97 13.71 31.66
N ASP A 593 -3.15 14.22 31.31
CA ASP A 593 -3.92 15.13 32.19
C ASP A 593 -4.30 14.46 33.53
N ASN A 594 -4.44 13.13 33.51
CA ASN A 594 -4.68 12.30 34.70
C ASN A 594 -3.39 11.79 35.37
N GLY A 595 -2.23 12.34 34.99
CA GLY A 595 -0.95 12.08 35.64
C GLY A 595 -0.19 10.85 35.13
N PHE A 596 -0.67 10.13 34.12
CA PHE A 596 0.03 8.99 33.53
C PHE A 596 1.15 9.45 32.59
N THR A 597 2.21 8.67 32.56
CA THR A 597 3.19 8.74 31.45
C THR A 597 2.78 7.78 30.35
N VAL A 598 2.88 8.19 29.07
CA VAL A 598 2.57 7.33 27.93
C VAL A 598 3.82 7.19 27.07
N LEU A 599 4.14 5.95 26.69
CA LEU A 599 5.24 5.61 25.78
C LEU A 599 4.65 4.89 24.54
N ASP A 600 4.84 5.48 23.38
CA ASP A 600 4.36 5.01 22.08
C ASP A 600 5.59 4.62 21.26
N ILE A 601 5.83 3.31 21.08
CA ILE A 601 7.09 2.74 20.62
C ILE A 601 7.01 2.33 19.15
N ASP A 602 7.99 2.78 18.35
CA ASP A 602 8.31 2.17 17.07
C ASP A 602 9.28 1.01 17.31
N TYR A 603 8.72 -0.17 17.50
CA TYR A 603 9.46 -1.41 17.74
C TYR A 603 10.11 -1.95 16.46
N ARG A 604 11.06 -2.89 16.59
CA ARG A 604 11.62 -3.61 15.44
C ARG A 604 10.51 -4.25 14.63
N ALA A 605 10.43 -3.95 13.39
CA ALA A 605 9.51 -4.15 12.28
C ALA A 605 9.07 -2.82 11.65
N SER A 606 9.06 -1.71 12.42
CA SER A 606 8.61 -0.38 11.96
C SER A 606 9.48 0.13 10.81
N GLU A 607 8.85 0.85 9.85
CA GLU A 607 9.55 1.47 8.72
C GLU A 607 10.26 2.77 9.13
N GLY A 608 11.11 3.28 8.23
CA GLY A 608 11.81 4.55 8.40
C GLY A 608 13.20 4.43 9.01
N TYR A 609 13.58 3.23 9.44
CA TYR A 609 14.82 2.94 10.14
C TYR A 609 15.74 1.99 9.38
N GLY A 610 15.40 1.69 8.11
CA GLY A 610 16.14 0.80 7.25
C GLY A 610 15.72 -0.67 7.33
N ARG A 611 16.29 -1.46 6.40
CA ARG A 611 15.97 -2.88 6.22
C ARG A 611 16.19 -3.72 7.47
N ASP A 612 17.35 -3.59 8.12
CA ASP A 612 17.72 -4.45 9.25
C ASP A 612 16.83 -4.22 10.49
N TYR A 613 16.29 -3.00 10.64
CA TYR A 613 15.30 -2.69 11.67
C TYR A 613 13.96 -3.36 11.36
N ARG A 614 13.52 -3.26 10.11
CA ARG A 614 12.26 -3.82 9.62
C ARG A 614 12.27 -5.35 9.67
N THR A 615 13.35 -6.00 9.25
CA THR A 615 13.43 -7.46 9.11
C THR A 615 13.83 -8.20 10.39
N ALA A 616 14.09 -7.48 11.49
CA ALA A 616 14.53 -8.08 12.75
C ALA A 616 13.53 -9.05 13.40
N ILE A 617 12.30 -9.10 12.93
CA ILE A 617 11.24 -10.02 13.36
C ILE A 617 11.11 -11.28 12.49
N TYR A 618 12.01 -11.46 11.52
CA TYR A 618 11.98 -12.62 10.64
C TYR A 618 11.97 -13.93 11.41
N ARG A 619 11.00 -14.80 11.10
CA ARG A 619 10.71 -16.08 11.74
C ARG A 619 10.33 -16.00 13.22
N HIS A 620 10.13 -14.79 13.80
CA HIS A 620 9.70 -14.64 15.19
C HIS A 620 9.01 -13.30 15.46
N MET A 621 7.77 -13.16 15.05
CA MET A 621 6.88 -12.10 15.54
C MET A 621 6.58 -12.34 17.02
N GLY A 622 6.57 -11.28 17.85
CA GLY A 622 6.53 -11.41 19.31
C GLY A 622 7.88 -11.78 19.92
N GLY A 623 8.96 -11.68 19.17
CA GLY A 623 10.33 -11.87 19.62
C GLY A 623 11.03 -10.55 19.90
N ARG A 624 11.74 -10.01 18.91
CA ARG A 624 12.49 -8.75 19.10
C ARG A 624 11.60 -7.53 19.25
N ASP A 625 10.49 -7.48 18.54
CA ASP A 625 9.44 -6.49 18.66
C ASP A 625 8.83 -6.44 20.08
N LEU A 626 8.51 -7.58 20.68
CA LEU A 626 8.08 -7.65 22.08
C LEU A 626 9.19 -7.22 23.03
N GLN A 627 10.43 -7.65 22.78
CA GLN A 627 11.57 -7.26 23.65
C GLN A 627 11.74 -5.74 23.69
N ASP A 628 11.51 -5.03 22.59
CA ASP A 628 11.58 -3.57 22.56
C ASP A 628 10.55 -2.91 23.49
N HIS A 629 9.39 -3.55 23.70
CA HIS A 629 8.41 -3.08 24.68
C HIS A 629 8.81 -3.39 26.13
N LEU A 630 9.48 -4.51 26.36
CA LEU A 630 10.06 -4.81 27.68
C LEU A 630 11.20 -3.82 28.01
N ASP A 631 12.08 -3.57 27.05
CA ASP A 631 13.14 -2.57 27.16
C ASP A 631 12.54 -1.14 27.37
N GLY A 632 11.39 -0.84 26.74
CA GLY A 632 10.62 0.39 26.96
C GLY A 632 10.00 0.47 28.37
N LYS A 633 9.55 -0.65 28.92
CA LYS A 633 9.12 -0.74 30.33
C LYS A 633 10.29 -0.41 31.28
N ASP A 634 11.47 -0.99 31.05
CA ASP A 634 12.67 -0.72 31.86
C ASP A 634 13.08 0.77 31.74
N TYR A 635 12.96 1.35 30.54
CA TYR A 635 13.17 2.79 30.35
C TYR A 635 12.18 3.62 31.19
N LEU A 636 10.88 3.29 31.23
CA LEU A 636 9.89 3.97 32.05
C LEU A 636 10.21 3.84 33.56
N VAL A 637 10.66 2.66 34.02
CA VAL A 637 11.10 2.44 35.39
C VAL A 637 12.29 3.34 35.71
N SER A 638 13.24 3.52 34.81
CA SER A 638 14.37 4.45 34.97
C SER A 638 13.95 5.90 35.15
N LEU A 639 12.76 6.28 34.60
CA LEU A 639 12.14 7.60 34.79
C LEU A 639 11.35 7.72 36.12
N GLY A 640 11.37 6.69 36.98
CA GLY A 640 10.70 6.66 38.28
C GLY A 640 9.24 6.21 38.22
N ILE A 641 8.84 5.47 37.20
CA ILE A 641 7.55 4.79 37.14
C ILE A 641 7.62 3.48 37.93
N ASP A 642 6.55 3.14 38.65
CA ASP A 642 6.42 1.88 39.36
C ASP A 642 6.19 0.73 38.36
N SER A 643 7.07 -0.25 38.34
CA SER A 643 7.01 -1.42 37.45
C SER A 643 5.70 -2.20 37.53
N ASN A 644 5.00 -2.16 38.69
CA ASN A 644 3.70 -2.81 38.90
C ASN A 644 2.50 -1.94 38.44
N ARG A 645 2.76 -0.76 37.92
CA ARG A 645 1.73 0.20 37.50
C ARG A 645 1.89 0.60 36.02
N ILE A 646 2.39 -0.32 35.19
CA ILE A 646 2.54 -0.13 33.74
C ILE A 646 1.58 -1.08 33.04
N GLY A 647 0.60 -0.51 32.32
CA GLY A 647 -0.31 -1.24 31.42
C GLY A 647 0.19 -1.21 29.99
N ILE A 648 -0.29 -2.15 29.16
CA ILE A 648 0.02 -2.23 27.72
C ILE A 648 -1.27 -2.36 26.91
N TYR A 649 -1.36 -1.63 25.80
CA TYR A 649 -2.51 -1.76 24.91
C TYR A 649 -2.17 -1.46 23.45
N GLY A 650 -2.97 -2.01 22.54
CA GLY A 650 -2.87 -1.72 21.12
C GLY A 650 -3.84 -2.52 20.28
N GLY A 651 -3.94 -2.14 19.00
CA GLY A 651 -4.86 -2.76 18.05
C GLY A 651 -4.14 -3.52 16.92
N SER A 652 -4.78 -4.56 16.37
CA SER A 652 -4.25 -5.36 15.28
C SER A 652 -2.93 -6.03 15.66
N TYR A 653 -1.81 -5.72 14.98
CA TYR A 653 -0.48 -6.16 15.40
C TYR A 653 -0.15 -5.69 16.84
N GLY A 654 -0.58 -4.47 17.21
CA GLY A 654 -0.42 -3.97 18.57
C GLY A 654 -1.20 -4.78 19.59
N GLY A 655 -2.39 -5.25 19.25
CA GLY A 655 -3.15 -6.18 20.05
C GLY A 655 -2.49 -7.56 20.14
N PHE A 656 -1.90 -8.03 19.04
CA PHE A 656 -1.09 -9.25 19.02
C PHE A 656 0.12 -9.14 20.00
N ILE A 657 0.88 -8.04 19.95
CA ILE A 657 2.00 -7.82 20.88
C ILE A 657 1.50 -7.70 22.33
N THR A 658 0.36 -7.05 22.57
CA THR A 658 -0.28 -7.01 23.89
C THR A 658 -0.58 -8.42 24.39
N LEU A 659 -1.15 -9.29 23.54
CA LEU A 659 -1.38 -10.70 23.89
C LEU A 659 -0.07 -11.44 24.13
N MET A 660 0.96 -11.27 23.30
CA MET A 660 2.27 -11.88 23.54
C MET A 660 2.89 -11.41 24.86
N ALA A 661 2.80 -10.12 25.19
CA ALA A 661 3.28 -9.58 26.45
C ALA A 661 2.56 -10.20 27.65
N MET A 662 1.25 -10.40 27.59
CA MET A 662 0.46 -11.00 28.67
C MET A 662 0.62 -12.52 28.78
N LEU A 663 0.95 -13.22 27.68
CA LEU A 663 0.94 -14.68 27.62
C LEU A 663 2.35 -15.30 27.55
N SER A 664 3.30 -14.67 26.81
CA SER A 664 4.66 -15.23 26.68
C SER A 664 5.64 -14.68 27.70
N THR A 665 5.33 -13.53 28.36
CA THR A 665 6.12 -12.92 29.45
C THR A 665 5.25 -12.70 30.70
N PRO A 666 4.75 -13.79 31.31
CA PRO A 666 3.76 -13.71 32.37
C PRO A 666 4.29 -12.93 33.60
N GLY A 667 3.47 -12.01 34.11
CA GLY A 667 3.82 -11.16 35.25
C GLY A 667 4.53 -9.86 34.93
N GLU A 668 4.97 -9.65 33.68
CA GLU A 668 5.60 -8.38 33.26
C GLU A 668 4.62 -7.21 33.26
N PHE A 669 3.38 -7.45 32.87
CA PHE A 669 2.33 -6.42 32.83
C PHE A 669 1.15 -6.83 33.72
N PRO A 670 0.69 -5.96 34.65
CA PRO A 670 -0.47 -6.24 35.48
C PRO A 670 -1.79 -6.24 34.74
N CYS A 671 -1.87 -5.53 33.61
CA CYS A 671 -3.06 -5.48 32.75
C CYS A 671 -2.71 -5.18 31.28
N GLY A 672 -3.55 -5.70 30.37
CA GLY A 672 -3.47 -5.46 28.94
C GLY A 672 -4.84 -5.30 28.30
N ALA A 673 -4.93 -4.44 27.26
CA ALA A 673 -6.11 -4.31 26.40
C ALA A 673 -5.71 -4.62 24.94
N ALA A 674 -6.27 -5.70 24.40
CA ALA A 674 -5.89 -6.26 23.12
C ALA A 674 -7.07 -6.12 22.11
N LEU A 675 -6.94 -5.22 21.16
CA LEU A 675 -7.99 -4.85 20.24
C LEU A 675 -7.78 -5.54 18.89
N ARG A 676 -8.82 -6.17 18.33
CA ARG A 676 -8.81 -6.77 16.98
C ARG A 676 -7.52 -7.53 16.65
N SER A 677 -7.13 -8.42 17.54
CA SER A 677 -5.79 -9.01 17.59
C SER A 677 -5.67 -10.28 16.77
N VAL A 678 -4.55 -10.45 16.07
CA VAL A 678 -4.14 -11.77 15.56
C VAL A 678 -3.76 -12.65 16.73
N THR A 679 -4.38 -13.84 16.83
CA THR A 679 -4.10 -14.82 17.89
C THR A 679 -3.35 -16.05 17.38
N ASP A 680 -3.40 -16.27 16.05
CA ASP A 680 -2.72 -17.36 15.36
C ASP A 680 -2.39 -16.95 13.93
N TRP A 681 -1.13 -16.76 13.63
CA TRP A 681 -0.66 -16.31 12.34
C TRP A 681 -0.95 -17.26 11.17
N ALA A 682 -1.19 -18.55 11.44
CA ALA A 682 -1.64 -19.52 10.44
C ALA A 682 -3.05 -19.20 9.89
N HIS A 683 -3.79 -18.31 10.56
CA HIS A 683 -5.11 -17.84 10.16
C HIS A 683 -5.11 -16.49 9.42
N TYR A 684 -3.94 -15.88 9.27
CA TYR A 684 -3.82 -14.58 8.61
C TYR A 684 -3.51 -14.72 7.09
N ASN A 685 -3.38 -13.59 6.37
CA ASN A 685 -3.18 -13.60 4.92
C ASN A 685 -1.78 -14.08 4.50
N HIS A 686 -1.69 -14.47 3.23
CA HIS A 686 -0.47 -15.00 2.66
C HIS A 686 0.62 -13.94 2.55
N GLU A 687 0.34 -12.80 1.90
CA GLU A 687 1.37 -11.83 1.50
C GLU A 687 2.12 -11.23 2.69
N TYR A 688 1.43 -10.98 3.81
CA TYR A 688 2.07 -10.46 5.01
C TYR A 688 2.79 -11.56 5.80
N THR A 689 2.09 -12.69 6.02
CA THR A 689 2.55 -13.70 6.96
C THR A 689 3.70 -14.52 6.40
N SER A 690 3.62 -14.91 5.11
CA SER A 690 4.68 -15.69 4.45
C SER A 690 6.00 -14.93 4.32
N ASN A 691 5.95 -13.59 4.20
CA ASN A 691 7.15 -12.76 4.21
C ASN A 691 7.96 -12.94 5.48
N ILE A 692 7.28 -12.92 6.63
CA ILE A 692 7.91 -12.87 7.95
C ILE A 692 8.12 -14.26 8.52
N LEU A 693 7.14 -15.17 8.39
CA LEU A 693 7.16 -16.49 9.03
C LEU A 693 7.36 -17.65 8.05
N ASN A 694 7.59 -17.38 6.76
CA ASN A 694 7.64 -18.37 5.69
C ASN A 694 6.27 -19.11 5.53
N TYR A 695 6.27 -20.37 5.12
CA TYR A 695 5.04 -21.16 4.95
C TYR A 695 4.81 -22.04 6.17
N PRO A 696 3.57 -22.18 6.67
CA PRO A 696 3.30 -22.94 7.90
C PRO A 696 3.72 -24.40 7.81
N ASP A 697 3.64 -25.02 6.65
CA ASP A 697 4.03 -26.43 6.44
C ASP A 697 5.55 -26.63 6.43
N THR A 698 6.32 -25.62 6.04
CA THR A 698 7.77 -25.72 5.93
C THR A 698 8.53 -25.08 7.09
N ASP A 699 7.88 -24.18 7.84
CA ASP A 699 8.44 -23.53 9.04
C ASP A 699 7.42 -23.44 10.18
N PRO A 700 6.84 -24.58 10.64
CA PRO A 700 5.78 -24.59 11.64
C PRO A 700 6.23 -24.03 12.99
N GLU A 701 7.53 -24.09 13.30
CA GLU A 701 8.07 -23.55 14.53
C GLU A 701 8.01 -22.02 14.58
N ALA A 702 8.22 -21.34 13.43
CA ALA A 702 8.05 -19.89 13.31
C ALA A 702 6.62 -19.48 13.68
N TYR A 703 5.62 -20.23 13.24
CA TYR A 703 4.20 -19.97 13.56
C TYR A 703 3.87 -20.24 15.01
N ARG A 704 4.33 -21.37 15.56
CA ARG A 704 4.08 -21.76 16.95
C ARG A 704 4.61 -20.74 17.93
N LYS A 705 5.83 -20.29 17.80
CA LYS A 705 6.45 -19.32 18.72
C LYS A 705 5.95 -17.88 18.52
N SER A 706 5.30 -17.60 17.39
CA SER A 706 4.77 -16.27 17.06
C SER A 706 3.27 -16.12 17.32
N SER A 707 2.57 -17.17 17.77
CA SER A 707 1.11 -17.13 17.88
C SER A 707 0.65 -17.22 19.34
N PRO A 708 -0.01 -16.19 19.88
CA PRO A 708 -0.44 -16.09 21.28
C PRO A 708 -1.23 -17.29 21.80
N ILE A 709 -2.04 -17.92 20.96
CA ILE A 709 -2.91 -19.04 21.33
C ILE A 709 -2.13 -20.23 21.95
N TYR A 710 -0.86 -20.42 21.58
CA TYR A 710 -0.01 -21.47 22.14
C TYR A 710 0.49 -21.18 23.54
N PHE A 711 0.37 -19.95 24.03
CA PHE A 711 0.82 -19.50 25.36
C PHE A 711 -0.36 -19.18 26.29
N ALA A 712 -1.58 -19.51 25.90
CA ALA A 712 -2.81 -19.14 26.62
C ALA A 712 -2.86 -19.60 28.09
N ASP A 713 -2.18 -20.71 28.43
CA ASP A 713 -2.13 -21.23 29.79
C ASP A 713 -1.28 -20.37 30.74
N ASN A 714 -0.43 -19.49 30.24
CA ASN A 714 0.43 -18.63 31.05
C ASN A 714 -0.24 -17.31 31.46
N LEU A 715 -1.49 -17.03 31.06
CA LEU A 715 -2.13 -15.74 31.32
C LEU A 715 -2.05 -15.42 32.85
N GLN A 716 -1.37 -14.31 33.14
CA GLN A 716 -1.33 -13.63 34.41
C GLN A 716 -1.75 -12.17 34.25
N GLY A 717 -2.16 -11.52 35.35
CA GLY A 717 -2.70 -10.16 35.23
C GLY A 717 -4.13 -10.16 34.67
N LYS A 718 -4.63 -8.99 34.29
CA LYS A 718 -5.98 -8.81 33.73
C LYS A 718 -5.92 -8.48 32.27
N LEU A 719 -6.70 -9.19 31.43
CA LEU A 719 -6.77 -9.00 30.01
C LEU A 719 -8.19 -8.63 29.59
N VAL A 720 -8.34 -7.59 28.79
CA VAL A 720 -9.56 -7.34 28.03
C VAL A 720 -9.25 -7.48 26.54
N MET A 721 -10.09 -8.21 25.84
CA MET A 721 -10.06 -8.33 24.39
C MET A 721 -11.28 -7.63 23.80
N LEU A 722 -11.09 -6.93 22.66
CA LEU A 722 -12.14 -6.19 21.98
C LEU A 722 -12.07 -6.52 20.47
N HIS A 723 -13.23 -6.85 19.84
CA HIS A 723 -13.18 -7.26 18.43
C HIS A 723 -14.47 -6.93 17.68
N GLY A 724 -14.32 -6.43 16.45
CA GLY A 724 -15.41 -6.23 15.50
C GLY A 724 -15.87 -7.56 14.90
N MET A 725 -17.19 -7.84 14.92
CA MET A 725 -17.69 -9.12 14.43
C MET A 725 -17.67 -9.22 12.88
N VAL A 726 -17.62 -8.10 12.18
CA VAL A 726 -17.56 -8.06 10.70
C VAL A 726 -16.14 -7.72 10.19
N ASP A 727 -15.12 -7.99 11.02
CA ASP A 727 -13.71 -7.82 10.65
C ASP A 727 -13.31 -8.84 9.57
N ASP A 728 -13.03 -8.34 8.36
CA ASP A 728 -12.58 -9.11 7.20
C ASP A 728 -11.05 -9.13 7.04
N ASN A 729 -10.34 -8.38 7.89
CA ASN A 729 -8.87 -8.35 7.95
C ASN A 729 -8.32 -9.32 9.01
N VAL A 730 -8.52 -9.06 10.29
CA VAL A 730 -8.29 -10.02 11.38
C VAL A 730 -9.65 -10.59 11.76
N GLN A 731 -9.93 -11.79 11.31
CA GLN A 731 -11.26 -12.35 11.40
C GLN A 731 -11.67 -12.59 12.86
N PHE A 732 -12.93 -12.34 13.19
CA PHE A 732 -13.50 -12.59 14.52
C PHE A 732 -13.23 -14.01 15.03
N GLN A 733 -13.01 -14.97 14.12
CA GLN A 733 -12.59 -16.33 14.42
C GLN A 733 -11.35 -16.39 15.33
N ASP A 734 -10.41 -15.45 15.19
CA ASP A 734 -9.18 -15.42 15.99
C ASP A 734 -9.48 -15.31 17.49
N VAL A 735 -10.24 -14.31 17.89
CA VAL A 735 -10.58 -14.08 19.28
C VAL A 735 -11.52 -15.15 19.84
N VAL A 736 -12.41 -15.71 19.02
CA VAL A 736 -13.29 -16.82 19.41
C VAL A 736 -12.48 -18.07 19.76
N ARG A 737 -11.46 -18.40 18.96
CA ARG A 737 -10.55 -19.53 19.21
C ARG A 737 -9.76 -19.34 20.50
N LEU A 738 -9.20 -18.16 20.72
CA LEU A 738 -8.45 -17.86 21.95
C LEU A 738 -9.37 -17.90 23.17
N SER A 739 -10.59 -17.39 23.08
CA SER A 739 -11.60 -17.44 24.14
C SER A 739 -11.95 -18.89 24.51
N GLN A 740 -12.18 -19.76 23.52
CA GLN A 740 -12.40 -21.18 23.76
C GLN A 740 -11.20 -21.82 24.48
N ARG A 741 -9.98 -21.44 24.07
CA ARG A 741 -8.76 -21.95 24.72
C ARG A 741 -8.65 -21.53 26.19
N PHE A 742 -8.98 -20.26 26.52
CA PHE A 742 -9.02 -19.78 27.92
C PHE A 742 -10.09 -20.51 28.75
N ILE A 743 -11.26 -20.80 28.17
CA ILE A 743 -12.33 -21.58 28.84
C ILE A 743 -11.83 -22.97 29.16
N GLU A 744 -11.21 -23.70 28.22
CA GLU A 744 -10.65 -25.04 28.44
C GLU A 744 -9.54 -25.05 29.48
N LEU A 745 -8.76 -23.98 29.60
CA LEU A 745 -7.69 -23.79 30.56
C LEU A 745 -8.17 -23.20 31.89
N HIS A 746 -9.48 -23.03 32.08
CA HIS A 746 -10.10 -22.48 33.29
C HIS A 746 -9.56 -21.09 33.71
N LYS A 747 -9.16 -20.24 32.72
CA LYS A 747 -8.73 -18.88 33.00
C LYS A 747 -9.92 -17.99 33.29
N THR A 748 -9.83 -17.14 34.31
CA THR A 748 -10.93 -16.28 34.78
C THR A 748 -10.60 -14.80 34.82
N ASN A 749 -9.38 -14.43 34.48
CA ASN A 749 -8.86 -13.07 34.53
C ASN A 749 -8.84 -12.38 33.16
N TRP A 750 -9.79 -12.74 32.32
CA TRP A 750 -9.99 -12.15 30.99
C TRP A 750 -11.46 -11.84 30.72
N ASP A 751 -11.70 -10.89 29.82
CA ASP A 751 -13.03 -10.53 29.28
C ASP A 751 -12.94 -10.29 27.78
N LEU A 752 -14.09 -10.42 27.09
CA LEU A 752 -14.24 -10.12 25.67
C LEU A 752 -15.40 -9.17 25.45
N ALA A 753 -15.15 -8.02 24.82
CA ALA A 753 -16.15 -7.14 24.27
C ALA A 753 -16.26 -7.33 22.76
N VAL A 754 -17.50 -7.42 22.24
CA VAL A 754 -17.76 -7.62 20.81
C VAL A 754 -18.53 -6.44 20.24
N PHE A 755 -18.17 -6.07 19.00
CA PHE A 755 -18.75 -4.94 18.28
C PHE A 755 -19.41 -5.45 16.98
N PRO A 756 -20.74 -5.69 17.00
CA PRO A 756 -21.42 -6.45 15.95
C PRO A 756 -21.40 -5.84 14.55
N VAL A 757 -21.26 -4.52 14.42
CA VAL A 757 -21.26 -3.81 13.14
C VAL A 757 -19.87 -3.32 12.70
N GLU A 758 -18.88 -3.50 13.56
CA GLU A 758 -17.54 -2.97 13.31
C GLU A 758 -16.66 -3.97 12.57
N ALA A 759 -15.94 -3.42 11.57
CA ALA A 759 -14.87 -4.09 10.85
C ALA A 759 -13.51 -3.88 11.56
N HIS A 760 -12.39 -4.10 10.87
CA HIS A 760 -11.06 -3.94 11.44
C HIS A 760 -10.76 -2.52 11.92
N GLY A 761 -11.14 -1.51 11.15
CA GLY A 761 -11.13 -0.10 11.57
C GLY A 761 -12.51 0.31 12.05
N PHE A 762 -12.67 0.57 13.33
CA PHE A 762 -13.94 1.02 13.89
C PHE A 762 -14.35 2.36 13.25
N ARG A 763 -15.63 2.48 12.91
CA ARG A 763 -16.16 3.65 12.22
C ARG A 763 -17.02 4.50 13.13
N GLU A 764 -17.83 3.86 13.97
CA GLU A 764 -18.81 4.52 14.79
C GLU A 764 -18.18 5.14 16.05
N SER A 765 -18.51 6.39 16.33
CA SER A 765 -17.97 7.11 17.48
C SER A 765 -18.36 6.49 18.81
N TYR A 766 -19.55 5.90 18.89
CA TYR A 766 -19.99 5.17 20.09
C TYR A 766 -19.20 3.87 20.30
N SER A 767 -18.78 3.19 19.24
CA SER A 767 -17.91 2.01 19.35
C SER A 767 -16.52 2.42 19.88
N TRP A 768 -15.97 3.50 19.37
CA TRP A 768 -14.71 4.06 19.86
C TRP A 768 -14.77 4.52 21.31
N ASN A 769 -15.92 5.03 21.75
CA ASN A 769 -16.11 5.41 23.16
C ASN A 769 -16.15 4.21 24.08
N ASP A 770 -16.71 3.09 23.62
CA ASP A 770 -16.78 1.84 24.40
C ASP A 770 -15.48 1.04 24.35
N GLU A 771 -14.67 1.21 23.30
CA GLU A 771 -13.33 0.66 23.17
C GLU A 771 -12.35 1.31 24.16
#